data_c733e9ea816814585bedc0168ff4d9e6
#
_entry.id   c733e9ea816814585bedc0168ff4d9e6
#
_cell.length_a   1.000
_cell.length_b   1.000
_cell.length_c   1.000
_cell.angle_alpha   90.00
_cell.angle_beta   90.00
_cell.angle_gamma   90.00
#
_symmetry.space_group_name_H-M   'P 1'
#
loop_
_entity.id
_entity.type
_entity.pdbx_description
1 polymer ?
#
loop_
_entity_poly.entity_id
_entity_poly.type
_entity_poly.pdbx_seq_one_letter_code
_entity_poly.pdbx_strand_id
1 'polypeptide(L)'
;MLHFNLRLFTMMNIRVKLLVAIILYQFFLFVHAQGLIDVRHYSIEDGLSQNIVQDMLQDDDGYIWLATWNGLEKYDGYTFKNYKSYPTDAIKLKYNRMVQVIKGSDHTLWCHTYDDKVYLFDTQRERFEDVFVYHPQIEECDLVEKLIPLNNGIVWVVASDGNLWRIDEADYQKDNGVIFLSSGSVPQHGNHVYSVVLDAYNNEWILTDKGCFVYGKRELSDKRDFKYAVSLNHQFYMATSSGEIVLYTSKGGIKEVNFERIDWDIMGLLALKDGKMGVITKRGVIVVDTYNNHAENILIDKSSSDISPSGFFQSTDNKLWMFNGKSNVVCCDLKHNKIEFVSYPFSQREKMYNFIHEDSYGRIWILASNGEFSFYNPTKNLFEQGYTYINGEKVSYKATGRKFLVDNQKNIWLSCDSGVDMITFLNENYSYFSMNHHDKIRGLFVDSRQRVWIADKSKRIEVYDREHRYIGNLNEAGDLVQDRQVIFGADIYCFFEDEAHRLWMGSRENGIYVAVPEAEKFRIFHFKHDKKDKRSLSSDAIYAFGKDMNGHIWIGTYGGGLNVVDGIFPDLHFIHSDNGLDLYPKDECRKVRSIYCTSTGIMLVGTTDGLLSFSAKTDEYRKIQFNLNHCETKRANSLSNNDVIYTFESKKGEIYIITHSSGLNLVTSKNLLCDNIEFVHLNKQNGLPSDMAYTMIEGNRNELWISFEDQICRYNPDRGSIESYNRFYFHSHLLVSEIPLVRDDKNGMYVALNRDVLYLHLDKLNKSSFIPHIVFTNASTGKNNKMGDSSPIVDQTLTLEKNERNVSITFAALDFAASGNLQYAYRLKNIDKEWNCIGYGHSASLVNLPAGDFVLEVKSTNGVV
;
A
#
# COMPACT_ATOMS: atom_id res chain seq x y z
N MET A 1 -17.12 -28.68 31.66
CA MET A 1 -16.13 -27.61 31.84
C MET A 1 -16.69 -26.17 31.65
N LEU A 2 -17.56 -25.89 30.67
CA LEU A 2 -18.15 -24.54 30.49
C LEU A 2 -19.00 -24.06 31.70
N HIS A 3 -19.74 -24.94 32.33
CA HIS A 3 -20.58 -24.57 33.49
C HIS A 3 -19.77 -24.27 34.76
N PHE A 4 -18.53 -24.76 34.89
CA PHE A 4 -17.66 -24.46 36.02
C PHE A 4 -16.98 -23.08 35.85
N ASN A 5 -16.64 -22.72 34.63
CA ASN A 5 -16.05 -21.42 34.32
C ASN A 5 -17.05 -20.25 34.45
N LEU A 6 -18.32 -20.44 34.11
CA LEU A 6 -19.34 -19.40 34.29
C LEU A 6 -19.63 -19.10 35.78
N ARG A 7 -19.60 -20.10 36.67
CA ARG A 7 -19.77 -19.86 38.11
C ARG A 7 -18.58 -19.15 38.77
N LEU A 8 -17.34 -19.42 38.32
CA LEU A 8 -16.18 -18.67 38.79
C LEU A 8 -16.24 -17.20 38.40
N PHE A 9 -16.69 -16.89 37.19
CA PHE A 9 -16.82 -15.51 36.70
C PHE A 9 -17.93 -14.72 37.41
N THR A 10 -19.00 -15.39 37.85
CA THR A 10 -20.08 -14.75 38.63
C THR A 10 -19.68 -14.41 40.06
N MET A 11 -18.74 -15.14 40.67
CA MET A 11 -18.26 -14.91 42.04
C MET A 11 -17.09 -13.89 42.15
N MET A 12 -16.53 -13.42 41.03
CA MET A 12 -15.43 -12.46 41.05
C MET A 12 -15.94 -11.04 41.33
N ASN A 13 -15.19 -10.30 42.12
CA ASN A 13 -15.44 -8.89 42.42
C ASN A 13 -15.42 -8.03 41.15
N ILE A 14 -16.28 -7.01 41.04
CA ILE A 14 -16.44 -6.16 39.87
C ILE A 14 -15.11 -5.60 39.37
N ARG A 15 -14.18 -5.24 40.26
CA ARG A 15 -12.84 -4.78 39.91
C ARG A 15 -12.00 -5.84 39.21
N VAL A 16 -12.11 -7.09 39.62
CA VAL A 16 -11.39 -8.21 39.01
C VAL A 16 -12.02 -8.57 37.66
N LYS A 17 -13.34 -8.48 37.53
CA LYS A 17 -14.06 -8.63 36.24
C LYS A 17 -13.65 -7.56 35.23
N LEU A 18 -13.52 -6.30 35.70
CA LEU A 18 -13.04 -5.19 34.85
C LEU A 18 -11.58 -5.41 34.44
N LEU A 19 -10.72 -5.87 35.36
CA LEU A 19 -9.33 -6.18 35.06
C LEU A 19 -9.18 -7.33 34.07
N VAL A 20 -9.95 -8.40 34.23
CA VAL A 20 -9.99 -9.53 33.30
C VAL A 20 -10.57 -9.10 31.95
N ALA A 21 -11.60 -8.25 31.93
CA ALA A 21 -12.15 -7.69 30.72
C ALA A 21 -11.15 -6.76 30.01
N ILE A 22 -10.39 -5.94 30.76
CA ILE A 22 -9.32 -5.09 30.21
C ILE A 22 -8.16 -5.95 29.67
N ILE A 23 -7.77 -7.00 30.37
CA ILE A 23 -6.73 -7.95 29.92
C ILE A 23 -7.21 -8.70 28.69
N LEU A 24 -8.47 -9.18 28.67
CA LEU A 24 -9.06 -9.81 27.48
C LEU A 24 -9.21 -8.81 26.32
N TYR A 25 -9.59 -7.56 26.60
CA TYR A 25 -9.67 -6.49 25.60
C TYR A 25 -8.29 -6.12 25.07
N GLN A 26 -7.24 -6.08 25.91
CA GLN A 26 -5.86 -5.92 25.42
C GLN A 26 -5.39 -7.14 24.61
N PHE A 27 -5.82 -8.36 24.94
CA PHE A 27 -5.53 -9.55 24.12
C PHE A 27 -6.22 -9.52 22.74
N PHE A 28 -7.37 -8.86 22.62
CA PHE A 28 -8.08 -8.69 21.33
C PHE A 28 -7.50 -7.57 20.44
N LEU A 29 -6.66 -6.67 20.98
CA LEU A 29 -6.05 -5.59 20.22
C LEU A 29 -4.70 -5.96 19.57
N PHE A 30 -4.16 -7.14 19.82
CA PHE A 30 -2.95 -7.62 19.14
C PHE A 30 -3.32 -8.26 17.80
N VAL A 31 -3.54 -7.40 16.81
CA VAL A 31 -3.46 -7.80 15.40
C VAL A 31 -2.06 -8.38 15.18
N HIS A 32 -1.98 -9.60 14.69
CA HIS A 32 -0.72 -10.22 14.29
C HIS A 32 -0.11 -9.33 13.21
N ALA A 33 1.01 -8.69 13.50
CA ALA A 33 1.76 -7.96 12.49
C ALA A 33 2.41 -8.98 11.54
N GLN A 34 1.68 -9.35 10.50
CA GLN A 34 2.28 -10.03 9.37
C GLN A 34 2.88 -8.97 8.44
N GLY A 35 4.09 -9.19 7.98
CA GLY A 35 4.82 -8.23 7.18
C GLY A 35 4.50 -8.31 5.69
N LEU A 36 3.30 -7.86 5.28
CA LEU A 36 2.94 -7.76 3.88
C LEU A 36 3.59 -6.52 3.25
N ILE A 37 4.30 -6.72 2.15
CA ILE A 37 4.95 -5.67 1.35
C ILE A 37 4.59 -5.82 -0.13
N ASP A 38 4.63 -4.71 -0.85
CA ASP A 38 4.70 -4.68 -2.31
C ASP A 38 6.12 -4.32 -2.75
N VAL A 39 6.62 -4.99 -3.76
CA VAL A 39 7.98 -4.77 -4.28
C VAL A 39 7.89 -4.49 -5.77
N ARG A 40 8.36 -3.30 -6.17
CA ARG A 40 8.52 -2.93 -7.58
C ARG A 40 10.00 -2.86 -7.91
N HIS A 41 10.42 -3.68 -8.84
CA HIS A 41 11.79 -3.69 -9.33
C HIS A 41 11.95 -2.74 -10.52
N TYR A 42 12.99 -1.91 -10.49
CA TYR A 42 13.37 -1.01 -11.58
C TYR A 42 14.77 -1.38 -12.09
N SER A 43 14.86 -1.57 -13.37
CA SER A 43 16.08 -1.98 -14.08
C SER A 43 16.29 -1.18 -15.36
N ILE A 44 17.27 -1.55 -16.14
CA ILE A 44 17.48 -0.98 -17.48
C ILE A 44 16.28 -1.24 -18.42
N GLU A 45 15.49 -2.27 -18.17
CA GLU A 45 14.27 -2.57 -18.94
C GLU A 45 13.17 -1.53 -18.66
N ASP A 46 13.22 -0.87 -17.49
CA ASP A 46 12.27 0.17 -17.05
C ASP A 46 12.78 1.58 -17.37
N GLY A 47 13.95 1.70 -18.03
CA GLY A 47 14.53 2.98 -18.45
C GLY A 47 15.67 3.49 -17.56
N LEU A 48 16.06 2.77 -16.51
CA LEU A 48 17.27 3.10 -15.75
C LEU A 48 18.50 2.96 -16.67
N SER A 49 19.45 3.92 -16.64
CA SER A 49 20.61 3.89 -17.54
C SER A 49 21.64 2.82 -17.19
N GLN A 50 21.64 2.36 -15.93
CA GLN A 50 22.56 1.36 -15.41
C GLN A 50 21.98 0.72 -14.13
N ASN A 51 22.08 -0.62 -14.02
CA ASN A 51 21.56 -1.34 -12.86
C ASN A 51 22.32 -1.08 -11.56
N ILE A 52 23.60 -0.69 -11.65
CA ILE A 52 24.42 -0.45 -10.45
C ILE A 52 24.18 0.97 -9.94
N VAL A 53 23.41 1.06 -8.85
CA VAL A 53 23.14 2.31 -8.12
C VAL A 53 23.98 2.35 -6.86
N GLN A 54 24.81 3.38 -6.71
CA GLN A 54 25.77 3.53 -5.61
C GLN A 54 25.19 4.31 -4.45
N ASP A 55 24.36 5.32 -4.75
CA ASP A 55 23.75 6.17 -3.74
C ASP A 55 22.40 6.71 -4.22
N MET A 56 21.55 7.13 -3.28
CA MET A 56 20.19 7.61 -3.57
C MET A 56 19.77 8.68 -2.56
N LEU A 57 19.01 9.66 -3.04
CA LEU A 57 18.36 10.64 -2.18
C LEU A 57 17.01 11.08 -2.75
N GLN A 58 16.19 11.72 -1.91
CA GLN A 58 15.00 12.44 -2.32
C GLN A 58 15.24 13.95 -2.12
N ASP A 59 14.94 14.76 -3.13
CA ASP A 59 15.03 16.21 -3.04
C ASP A 59 13.78 16.84 -2.41
N ASP A 60 13.77 18.16 -2.26
CA ASP A 60 12.67 18.92 -1.65
C ASP A 60 11.40 18.94 -2.52
N ASP A 61 11.55 18.85 -3.83
CA ASP A 61 10.43 18.74 -4.76
C ASP A 61 9.80 17.34 -4.72
N GLY A 62 10.51 16.35 -4.16
CA GLY A 62 10.07 14.98 -4.00
C GLY A 62 10.59 14.01 -5.04
N TYR A 63 11.43 14.41 -5.99
CA TYR A 63 12.06 13.52 -6.95
C TYR A 63 13.05 12.57 -6.27
N ILE A 64 13.18 11.37 -6.82
CA ILE A 64 14.23 10.43 -6.41
C ILE A 64 15.42 10.58 -7.35
N TRP A 65 16.61 10.80 -6.76
CA TRP A 65 17.86 10.90 -7.46
C TRP A 65 18.74 9.68 -7.18
N LEU A 66 19.33 9.13 -8.24
CA LEU A 66 20.13 7.91 -8.16
C LEU A 66 21.54 8.19 -8.76
N ALA A 67 22.56 7.96 -7.96
CA ALA A 67 23.95 7.99 -8.42
C ALA A 67 24.31 6.65 -9.05
N THR A 68 24.51 6.62 -10.36
CA THR A 68 24.78 5.37 -11.11
C THR A 68 26.19 5.36 -11.72
N TRP A 69 26.62 4.23 -12.20
CA TRP A 69 27.86 4.16 -12.97
C TRP A 69 27.77 4.76 -14.38
N ASN A 70 26.60 5.25 -14.78
CA ASN A 70 26.39 5.92 -16.08
C ASN A 70 25.72 7.28 -15.93
N GLY A 71 26.03 8.02 -14.86
CA GLY A 71 25.51 9.36 -14.62
C GLY A 71 24.59 9.46 -13.40
N LEU A 72 23.98 10.61 -13.26
CA LEU A 72 22.97 10.93 -12.27
C LEU A 72 21.61 10.73 -12.90
N GLU A 73 20.71 9.99 -12.23
CA GLU A 73 19.35 9.72 -12.68
C GLU A 73 18.36 10.49 -11.83
N LYS A 74 17.34 11.05 -12.47
CA LYS A 74 16.16 11.67 -11.83
C LYS A 74 14.93 10.82 -12.14
N TYR A 75 14.19 10.39 -11.13
CA TYR A 75 12.96 9.63 -11.28
C TYR A 75 11.74 10.44 -10.81
N ASP A 76 10.73 10.54 -11.65
CA ASP A 76 9.50 11.32 -11.43
C ASP A 76 8.25 10.48 -11.11
N GLY A 77 8.42 9.17 -10.88
CA GLY A 77 7.32 8.23 -10.70
C GLY A 77 6.89 7.52 -11.97
N TYR A 78 7.33 7.98 -13.15
CA TYR A 78 7.02 7.40 -14.46
C TYR A 78 8.24 7.10 -15.30
N THR A 79 9.23 8.01 -15.31
CA THR A 79 10.40 7.94 -16.19
C THR A 79 11.68 8.25 -15.45
N PHE A 80 12.78 7.63 -15.92
CA PHE A 80 14.14 7.96 -15.51
C PHE A 80 14.74 8.93 -16.53
N LYS A 81 15.27 10.05 -16.05
CA LYS A 81 16.01 11.02 -16.86
C LYS A 81 17.48 11.00 -16.45
N ASN A 82 18.37 10.69 -17.40
CA ASN A 82 19.79 10.55 -17.16
C ASN A 82 20.55 11.86 -17.45
N TYR A 83 21.39 12.25 -16.52
CA TYR A 83 22.30 13.38 -16.63
C TYR A 83 23.74 12.88 -16.58
N LYS A 84 24.46 13.11 -17.67
CA LYS A 84 25.88 12.80 -17.83
C LYS A 84 26.53 13.80 -18.79
N SER A 85 27.83 13.95 -18.75
CA SER A 85 28.50 14.84 -19.71
C SER A 85 28.81 14.11 -21.02
N TYR A 86 28.67 14.85 -22.11
CA TYR A 86 29.05 14.45 -23.46
C TYR A 86 30.28 15.23 -23.93
N PRO A 87 31.00 14.71 -24.97
CA PRO A 87 32.22 15.38 -25.47
C PRO A 87 32.03 16.84 -25.93
N THR A 88 30.80 17.24 -26.23
CA THR A 88 30.44 18.57 -26.73
C THR A 88 30.03 19.55 -25.61
N ASP A 89 29.89 19.08 -24.39
CA ASP A 89 29.41 19.90 -23.28
C ASP A 89 30.48 20.91 -22.84
N ALA A 90 30.06 22.10 -22.38
CA ALA A 90 30.91 23.12 -21.86
C ALA A 90 31.64 22.70 -20.57
N ILE A 91 30.91 22.01 -19.67
CA ILE A 91 31.47 21.42 -18.47
C ILE A 91 31.52 19.92 -18.67
N LYS A 92 32.71 19.35 -18.63
CA LYS A 92 32.93 17.91 -18.82
C LYS A 92 33.23 17.25 -17.49
N LEU A 93 32.37 16.34 -17.09
CA LEU A 93 32.77 15.36 -16.09
C LEU A 93 33.92 14.53 -16.63
N LYS A 94 34.98 14.37 -15.86
CA LYS A 94 36.08 13.50 -16.23
C LYS A 94 35.62 12.03 -16.36
N TYR A 95 34.72 11.62 -15.46
CA TYR A 95 34.04 10.33 -15.52
C TYR A 95 32.56 10.49 -15.19
N ASN A 96 31.70 9.78 -15.92
CA ASN A 96 30.27 9.77 -15.65
C ASN A 96 29.88 8.81 -14.49
N ARG A 97 30.84 8.02 -13.94
CA ARG A 97 30.57 7.10 -12.82
C ARG A 97 30.41 7.90 -11.53
N MET A 98 29.17 7.90 -11.01
CA MET A 98 28.86 8.50 -9.72
C MET A 98 29.05 7.51 -8.59
N VAL A 99 29.59 7.97 -7.47
CA VAL A 99 29.82 7.20 -6.25
C VAL A 99 28.85 7.61 -5.16
N GLN A 100 28.60 8.93 -5.04
CA GLN A 100 27.76 9.50 -4.03
C GLN A 100 27.00 10.71 -4.57
N VAL A 101 25.79 10.90 -4.08
CA VAL A 101 25.01 12.13 -4.26
C VAL A 101 24.50 12.58 -2.90
N ILE A 102 24.68 13.87 -2.57
CA ILE A 102 24.15 14.46 -1.35
C ILE A 102 23.35 15.71 -1.70
N LYS A 103 22.37 16.01 -0.87
CA LYS A 103 21.57 17.23 -1.00
C LYS A 103 22.38 18.43 -0.51
N GLY A 104 22.42 19.48 -1.32
CA GLY A 104 22.94 20.80 -0.96
C GLY A 104 21.83 21.73 -0.46
N SER A 105 21.99 23.02 -0.69
CA SER A 105 20.95 24.02 -0.49
C SER A 105 19.83 23.90 -1.53
N ASP A 106 18.90 24.88 -1.56
CA ASP A 106 17.76 24.88 -2.49
C ASP A 106 18.20 24.65 -3.94
N HIS A 107 17.63 23.61 -4.57
CA HIS A 107 17.86 23.22 -5.96
C HIS A 107 19.29 22.81 -6.32
N THR A 108 20.11 22.38 -5.36
CA THR A 108 21.46 21.90 -5.62
C THR A 108 21.71 20.50 -5.11
N LEU A 109 22.50 19.74 -5.87
CA LEU A 109 23.00 18.41 -5.46
C LEU A 109 24.52 18.39 -5.61
N TRP A 110 25.19 17.74 -4.66
CA TRP A 110 26.63 17.51 -4.74
C TRP A 110 26.90 16.08 -5.18
N CYS A 111 27.66 15.94 -6.26
CA CYS A 111 27.99 14.67 -6.86
C CYS A 111 29.47 14.37 -6.68
N HIS A 112 29.77 13.22 -6.09
CA HIS A 112 31.12 12.66 -6.02
C HIS A 112 31.29 11.59 -7.07
N THR A 113 32.31 11.70 -7.91
CA THR A 113 32.61 10.79 -9.01
C THR A 113 33.68 9.77 -8.63
N TYR A 114 33.84 8.73 -9.45
CA TYR A 114 34.77 7.60 -9.18
C TYR A 114 36.25 8.01 -9.17
N ASP A 115 36.59 9.11 -9.78
CA ASP A 115 37.93 9.69 -9.80
C ASP A 115 38.19 10.71 -8.70
N ASP A 116 37.37 10.64 -7.64
CA ASP A 116 37.44 11.48 -6.45
C ASP A 116 37.23 12.98 -6.73
N LYS A 117 36.55 13.34 -7.82
CA LYS A 117 36.15 14.72 -8.12
C LYS A 117 34.74 15.02 -7.59
N VAL A 118 34.51 16.30 -7.32
CA VAL A 118 33.26 16.80 -6.77
C VAL A 118 32.66 17.85 -7.72
N TYR A 119 31.41 17.71 -8.04
CA TYR A 119 30.64 18.61 -8.90
C TYR A 119 29.36 19.03 -8.21
N LEU A 120 28.98 20.29 -8.43
CA LEU A 120 27.65 20.80 -8.10
C LEU A 120 26.71 20.49 -9.28
N PHE A 121 25.52 19.99 -9.02
CA PHE A 121 24.46 19.85 -10.00
C PHE A 121 23.31 20.79 -9.66
N ASP A 122 23.02 21.73 -10.56
CA ASP A 122 21.86 22.62 -10.48
C ASP A 122 20.63 21.89 -11.01
N THR A 123 19.66 21.60 -10.15
CA THR A 123 18.46 20.83 -10.50
C THR A 123 17.44 21.60 -11.32
N GLN A 124 17.48 22.94 -11.29
CA GLN A 124 16.62 23.81 -12.12
C GLN A 124 17.16 23.94 -13.54
N ARG A 125 18.48 24.18 -13.66
CA ARG A 125 19.15 24.30 -14.96
C ARG A 125 19.54 22.95 -15.54
N GLU A 126 19.44 21.90 -14.74
CA GLU A 126 19.74 20.51 -15.08
C GLU A 126 21.16 20.30 -15.66
N ARG A 127 22.16 20.94 -15.04
CA ARG A 127 23.55 20.89 -15.49
C ARG A 127 24.54 20.78 -14.34
N PHE A 128 25.68 20.18 -14.67
CA PHE A 128 26.80 20.13 -13.74
C PHE A 128 27.58 21.44 -13.77
N GLU A 129 28.06 21.86 -12.59
CA GLU A 129 28.95 22.98 -12.39
C GLU A 129 30.22 22.48 -11.70
N ASP A 130 31.39 22.88 -12.24
CA ASP A 130 32.66 22.67 -11.57
C ASP A 130 33.03 23.92 -10.78
N VAL A 131 32.88 23.85 -9.46
CA VAL A 131 33.10 25.01 -8.56
C VAL A 131 34.56 25.45 -8.55
N PHE A 132 35.52 24.57 -8.85
CA PHE A 132 36.93 24.87 -8.83
C PHE A 132 37.41 25.65 -10.06
N VAL A 133 36.64 25.65 -11.15
CA VAL A 133 36.94 26.49 -12.34
C VAL A 133 37.01 27.98 -12.02
N TYR A 134 36.25 28.43 -11.04
CA TYR A 134 36.24 29.83 -10.58
C TYR A 134 37.41 30.17 -9.66
N HIS A 135 38.15 29.15 -9.18
CA HIS A 135 39.25 29.30 -8.20
C HIS A 135 40.53 28.60 -8.66
N PRO A 136 41.12 28.95 -9.81
CA PRO A 136 42.28 28.27 -10.38
C PRO A 136 43.53 28.33 -9.50
N GLN A 137 43.54 29.18 -8.47
CA GLN A 137 44.60 29.26 -7.47
C GLN A 137 44.47 28.23 -6.36
N ILE A 138 43.32 27.55 -6.26
CA ILE A 138 43.04 26.51 -5.26
C ILE A 138 43.27 25.16 -5.93
N GLU A 139 44.09 24.32 -5.31
CA GLU A 139 44.30 22.97 -5.77
C GLU A 139 43.01 22.15 -5.60
N GLU A 140 42.56 21.47 -6.67
CA GLU A 140 41.39 20.62 -6.63
C GLU A 140 41.56 19.47 -5.66
N CYS A 141 40.47 19.00 -5.09
CA CYS A 141 40.44 17.82 -4.26
C CYS A 141 40.66 16.56 -5.12
N ASP A 142 41.69 15.78 -4.80
CA ASP A 142 42.07 14.57 -5.54
C ASP A 142 41.72 13.28 -4.79
N LEU A 143 41.39 13.33 -3.48
CA LEU A 143 41.19 12.16 -2.65
C LEU A 143 40.03 12.35 -1.67
N VAL A 144 38.83 12.58 -2.21
CA VAL A 144 37.65 12.82 -1.38
C VAL A 144 37.31 11.60 -0.52
N GLU A 145 37.34 11.78 0.82
CA GLU A 145 36.85 10.77 1.78
C GLU A 145 35.37 10.95 2.06
N LYS A 146 34.91 12.19 2.25
CA LYS A 146 33.51 12.49 2.57
C LYS A 146 33.12 13.92 2.21
N LEU A 147 31.83 14.07 1.90
CA LEU A 147 31.13 15.35 1.74
C LEU A 147 30.23 15.57 2.95
N ILE A 148 30.31 16.73 3.58
CA ILE A 148 29.54 17.08 4.78
C ILE A 148 28.75 18.37 4.51
N PRO A 149 27.47 18.25 4.11
CA PRO A 149 26.60 19.41 3.96
C PRO A 149 26.17 19.91 5.34
N LEU A 150 26.16 21.22 5.50
CA LEU A 150 25.62 21.90 6.68
C LEU A 150 24.31 22.61 6.33
N ASN A 151 23.39 22.72 7.30
CA ASN A 151 22.07 23.34 7.07
C ASN A 151 22.12 24.86 6.81
N ASN A 152 23.30 25.47 6.75
CA ASN A 152 23.50 26.88 6.49
C ASN A 152 24.01 27.22 5.06
N GLY A 153 23.89 26.25 4.14
CA GLY A 153 24.35 26.40 2.75
C GLY A 153 25.87 26.27 2.57
N ILE A 154 26.55 25.68 3.54
CA ILE A 154 27.98 25.39 3.46
C ILE A 154 28.18 23.88 3.26
N VAL A 155 29.07 23.52 2.35
CA VAL A 155 29.51 22.14 2.15
C VAL A 155 31.00 22.03 2.44
N TRP A 156 31.34 21.06 3.28
CA TRP A 156 32.72 20.70 3.56
C TRP A 156 33.12 19.46 2.78
N VAL A 157 34.19 19.58 2.03
CA VAL A 157 34.85 18.45 1.36
C VAL A 157 36.05 18.04 2.22
N VAL A 158 36.09 16.80 2.63
CA VAL A 158 37.16 16.23 3.45
C VAL A 158 37.95 15.23 2.63
N ALA A 159 39.24 15.45 2.48
CA ALA A 159 40.14 14.53 1.82
C ALA A 159 40.78 13.53 2.82
N SER A 160 41.18 12.37 2.32
CA SER A 160 41.81 11.29 3.10
C SER A 160 43.18 11.67 3.68
N ASP A 161 43.81 12.71 3.16
CA ASP A 161 45.07 13.27 3.65
C ASP A 161 44.89 14.37 4.71
N GLY A 162 43.63 14.65 5.10
CA GLY A 162 43.25 15.65 6.08
C GLY A 162 43.11 17.06 5.53
N ASN A 163 43.24 17.28 4.24
CA ASN A 163 42.91 18.54 3.60
C ASN A 163 41.40 18.78 3.60
N LEU A 164 41.00 20.06 3.64
CA LEU A 164 39.63 20.49 3.75
C LEU A 164 39.31 21.61 2.75
N TRP A 165 38.15 21.53 2.13
CA TRP A 165 37.60 22.63 1.35
C TRP A 165 36.26 23.02 1.94
N ARG A 166 36.10 24.30 2.20
CA ARG A 166 34.83 24.89 2.61
C ARG A 166 34.21 25.57 1.41
N ILE A 167 33.04 25.20 1.01
CA ILE A 167 32.34 25.72 -0.15
C ILE A 167 31.05 26.39 0.30
N ASP A 168 30.88 27.66 -0.07
CA ASP A 168 29.65 28.41 0.12
C ASP A 168 28.80 28.27 -1.15
N GLU A 169 27.66 27.57 -1.06
CA GLU A 169 26.82 27.27 -2.21
C GLU A 169 26.19 28.52 -2.85
N ALA A 170 25.91 29.56 -2.07
CA ALA A 170 25.35 30.80 -2.59
C ALA A 170 26.39 31.66 -3.32
N ASP A 171 27.66 31.54 -2.92
CA ASP A 171 28.71 32.46 -3.31
C ASP A 171 29.93 31.78 -3.94
N TYR A 172 29.83 30.46 -4.34
CA TYR A 172 30.98 29.70 -4.84
C TYR A 172 31.72 30.31 -6.01
N GLN A 173 31.08 31.23 -6.77
CA GLN A 173 31.69 31.95 -7.89
C GLN A 173 32.49 33.16 -7.45
N LYS A 174 32.38 33.63 -6.19
CA LYS A 174 33.11 34.79 -5.65
C LYS A 174 34.44 34.36 -5.06
N ASP A 175 35.38 35.31 -4.94
CA ASP A 175 36.76 35.10 -4.48
C ASP A 175 36.88 34.31 -3.16
N ASN A 176 35.90 34.44 -2.25
CA ASN A 176 35.89 33.80 -0.95
C ASN A 176 34.87 32.63 -0.88
N GLY A 177 34.29 32.23 -2.00
CA GLY A 177 33.24 31.19 -2.05
C GLY A 177 33.77 29.77 -1.85
N VAL A 178 35.04 29.53 -2.20
CA VAL A 178 35.76 28.30 -1.93
C VAL A 178 37.04 28.62 -1.15
N ILE A 179 37.21 27.98 0.01
CA ILE A 179 38.33 28.16 0.91
C ILE A 179 39.04 26.84 1.14
N PHE A 180 40.31 26.78 0.85
CA PHE A 180 41.17 25.62 1.10
C PHE A 180 41.89 25.73 2.43
N LEU A 181 41.89 24.67 3.20
CA LEU A 181 42.62 24.52 4.45
C LEU A 181 43.51 23.29 4.35
N SER A 182 44.81 23.51 4.11
CA SER A 182 45.75 22.38 4.08
C SER A 182 45.96 21.77 5.46
N SER A 183 46.23 20.46 5.47
CA SER A 183 46.48 19.70 6.72
C SER A 183 47.63 20.23 7.58
N GLY A 184 48.47 21.14 7.05
CA GLY A 184 49.52 21.84 7.79
C GLY A 184 49.22 23.29 8.12
N SER A 185 48.16 23.91 7.62
CA SER A 185 47.88 25.35 7.72
C SER A 185 47.08 25.76 8.95
N VAL A 186 46.33 24.86 9.54
CA VAL A 186 45.69 25.07 10.86
C VAL A 186 46.59 24.48 11.94
N PRO A 187 46.87 25.16 13.04
CA PRO A 187 47.78 24.62 14.03
C PRO A 187 47.29 23.30 14.56
N GLN A 188 47.94 22.22 14.06
CA GLN A 188 47.77 20.84 14.58
C GLN A 188 46.38 20.17 14.32
N HIS A 189 45.63 20.49 13.27
CA HIS A 189 44.54 19.57 12.95
C HIS A 189 45.18 18.24 12.52
N GLY A 190 44.57 17.15 13.01
CA GLY A 190 45.11 15.79 12.79
C GLY A 190 45.00 15.37 11.34
N ASN A 191 45.57 14.22 11.04
CA ASN A 191 45.48 13.63 9.72
C ASN A 191 44.08 13.03 9.43
N HIS A 192 43.20 12.98 10.44
CA HIS A 192 41.86 12.42 10.29
C HIS A 192 40.81 13.38 10.85
N VAL A 193 39.87 13.80 9.97
CA VAL A 193 38.71 14.61 10.32
C VAL A 193 37.51 13.72 10.55
N TYR A 194 36.99 13.67 11.76
CA TYR A 194 35.82 12.85 12.08
C TYR A 194 34.54 13.43 11.53
N SER A 195 34.32 14.74 11.72
CA SER A 195 33.10 15.42 11.28
C SER A 195 33.25 16.93 11.33
N VAL A 196 32.36 17.63 10.66
CA VAL A 196 32.09 19.06 10.81
C VAL A 196 30.65 19.24 11.24
N VAL A 197 30.41 20.00 12.31
CA VAL A 197 29.07 20.13 12.94
C VAL A 197 28.79 21.59 13.27
N LEU A 198 27.54 22.02 13.09
CA LEU A 198 27.08 23.34 13.52
C LEU A 198 26.66 23.32 15.00
N ASP A 199 27.11 24.32 15.75
CA ASP A 199 26.50 24.62 17.04
C ASP A 199 25.20 25.45 16.89
N ALA A 200 24.51 25.70 17.98
CA ALA A 200 23.28 26.48 18.03
C ALA A 200 23.46 27.97 17.62
N TYR A 201 24.69 28.43 17.45
CA TYR A 201 25.04 29.80 17.06
C TYR A 201 25.60 29.86 15.64
N ASN A 202 25.44 28.79 14.86
CA ASN A 202 25.99 28.63 13.50
C ASN A 202 27.51 28.67 13.43
N ASN A 203 28.23 28.38 14.52
CA ASN A 203 29.68 28.19 14.39
C ASN A 203 29.94 26.77 13.83
N GLU A 204 30.86 26.69 12.88
CA GLU A 204 31.30 25.45 12.25
C GLU A 204 32.42 24.83 13.08
N TRP A 205 32.13 23.70 13.75
CA TRP A 205 33.08 22.96 14.56
C TRP A 205 33.67 21.80 13.76
N ILE A 206 34.99 21.75 13.66
CA ILE A 206 35.74 20.70 13.01
C ILE A 206 36.32 19.78 14.09
N LEU A 207 35.93 18.52 14.05
CA LEU A 207 36.35 17.49 15.01
C LEU A 207 37.42 16.61 14.38
N THR A 208 38.56 16.47 15.04
CA THR A 208 39.71 15.71 14.53
C THR A 208 40.32 14.79 15.56
N ASP A 209 41.21 13.91 15.13
CA ASP A 209 41.98 13.01 16.00
C ASP A 209 42.97 13.73 16.95
N LYS A 210 43.18 15.04 16.79
CA LYS A 210 44.03 15.86 17.65
C LYS A 210 43.35 16.97 18.41
N GLY A 211 42.06 17.03 18.32
CA GLY A 211 41.24 18.04 18.99
C GLY A 211 40.16 18.64 18.14
N CYS A 212 39.50 19.66 18.65
CA CYS A 212 38.45 20.38 17.92
C CYS A 212 38.77 21.86 17.82
N PHE A 213 38.30 22.49 16.75
CA PHE A 213 38.41 23.91 16.53
C PHE A 213 37.20 24.48 15.79
N VAL A 214 37.01 25.77 15.99
CA VAL A 214 35.96 26.54 15.31
C VAL A 214 36.55 27.20 14.06
N TYR A 215 35.89 27.03 12.91
CA TYR A 215 36.31 27.71 11.69
C TYR A 215 36.44 29.22 11.89
N GLY A 216 37.54 29.79 11.37
CA GLY A 216 37.85 31.20 11.54
C GLY A 216 38.67 31.56 12.81
N LYS A 217 38.84 30.62 13.76
CA LYS A 217 39.71 30.79 14.92
C LYS A 217 41.06 30.11 14.68
N ARG A 218 42.14 30.77 15.15
CA ARG A 218 43.51 30.29 14.89
C ARG A 218 44.01 29.22 15.86
N GLU A 219 43.33 29.02 16.99
CA GLU A 219 43.78 28.09 18.04
C GLU A 219 42.78 26.94 18.20
N LEU A 220 43.28 25.80 18.57
CA LEU A 220 42.45 24.67 19.02
C LEU A 220 41.59 25.11 20.19
N SER A 221 40.29 24.87 20.10
CA SER A 221 39.37 25.13 21.21
C SER A 221 39.56 24.12 22.34
N ASP A 222 39.96 22.89 22.01
CA ASP A 222 40.29 21.79 22.94
C ASP A 222 41.20 20.77 22.25
N LYS A 223 42.09 20.12 22.97
CA LYS A 223 43.06 19.11 22.47
C LYS A 223 42.62 17.67 22.60
N ARG A 224 41.46 17.43 23.19
CA ARG A 224 40.91 16.10 23.35
C ARG A 224 40.36 15.55 22.03
N ASP A 225 40.45 14.24 21.87
CA ASP A 225 39.97 13.51 20.70
C ASP A 225 38.42 13.38 20.69
N PHE A 226 37.73 14.46 20.33
CA PHE A 226 36.27 14.47 20.21
C PHE A 226 35.81 13.82 18.91
N LYS A 227 35.22 12.69 19.06
CA LYS A 227 34.70 11.89 17.92
C LYS A 227 33.24 12.16 17.61
N TYR A 228 32.46 12.56 18.60
CA TYR A 228 31.04 12.72 18.51
C TYR A 228 30.60 14.10 18.98
N ALA A 229 29.63 14.69 18.30
CA ALA A 229 29.01 15.93 18.75
C ALA A 229 27.52 15.98 18.41
N VAL A 230 26.77 16.71 19.23
CA VAL A 230 25.34 16.93 19.01
C VAL A 230 24.95 18.34 19.49
N SER A 231 24.16 19.03 18.69
CA SER A 231 23.52 20.30 19.06
C SER A 231 22.10 20.03 19.52
N LEU A 232 21.75 20.41 20.75
CA LEU A 232 20.46 20.14 21.35
C LEU A 232 20.06 21.26 22.32
N ASN A 233 18.83 21.76 22.24
CA ASN A 233 18.28 22.77 23.16
C ASN A 233 19.19 24.02 23.33
N HIS A 234 19.76 24.53 22.23
CA HIS A 234 20.74 25.65 22.21
C HIS A 234 22.05 25.38 22.94
N GLN A 235 22.36 24.12 23.19
CA GLN A 235 23.61 23.68 23.80
C GLN A 235 24.36 22.77 22.84
N PHE A 236 25.70 22.80 22.88
CA PHE A 236 26.53 21.98 22.01
C PHE A 236 27.36 21.03 22.86
N TYR A 237 27.10 19.73 22.67
CA TYR A 237 27.78 18.66 23.40
C TYR A 237 28.76 17.95 22.49
N MET A 238 29.95 17.65 23.03
CA MET A 238 30.99 16.86 22.38
C MET A 238 31.42 15.73 23.28
N ALA A 239 31.78 14.58 22.71
CA ALA A 239 32.25 13.42 23.45
C ALA A 239 33.49 12.81 22.82
N THR A 240 34.41 12.38 23.70
CA THR A 240 35.52 11.51 23.32
C THR A 240 35.08 10.05 23.29
N SER A 241 35.83 9.19 22.60
CA SER A 241 35.57 7.76 22.65
C SER A 241 35.83 7.14 24.01
N SER A 242 36.66 7.77 24.84
CA SER A 242 37.03 7.32 26.19
C SER A 242 36.01 7.62 27.29
N GLY A 243 34.93 8.32 26.97
CA GLY A 243 33.85 8.56 27.95
C GLY A 243 33.75 9.98 28.49
N GLU A 244 34.59 10.92 28.03
CA GLU A 244 34.50 12.31 28.45
C GLU A 244 33.47 13.07 27.60
N ILE A 245 32.54 13.76 28.27
CA ILE A 245 31.55 14.62 27.62
C ILE A 245 31.75 16.06 28.08
N VAL A 246 31.75 16.99 27.15
CA VAL A 246 31.87 18.42 27.43
C VAL A 246 30.69 19.19 26.82
N LEU A 247 30.34 20.25 27.50
CA LEU A 247 29.34 21.23 27.03
C LEU A 247 30.06 22.52 26.63
N TYR A 248 29.78 22.98 25.42
CA TYR A 248 30.17 24.30 24.96
C TYR A 248 29.00 25.29 25.12
N THR A 249 29.28 26.47 25.69
CA THR A 249 28.36 27.58 25.80
C THR A 249 29.02 28.86 25.32
N SER A 250 28.28 29.72 24.59
CA SER A 250 28.83 30.97 24.02
C SER A 250 29.46 31.94 25.04
N LYS A 251 28.96 31.90 26.29
CA LYS A 251 29.43 32.77 27.39
C LYS A 251 30.49 32.16 28.29
N GLY A 252 30.62 30.84 28.32
CA GLY A 252 31.43 30.15 29.33
C GLY A 252 32.54 29.25 28.76
N GLY A 253 32.66 29.18 27.41
CA GLY A 253 33.62 28.28 26.79
C GLY A 253 33.24 26.81 26.95
N ILE A 254 34.24 25.93 26.89
CA ILE A 254 34.07 24.50 27.07
C ILE A 254 34.06 24.21 28.59
N LYS A 255 33.04 23.53 29.06
CA LYS A 255 32.90 23.04 30.43
C LYS A 255 32.74 21.54 30.42
N GLU A 256 33.44 20.89 31.32
CA GLU A 256 33.23 19.47 31.62
C GLU A 256 31.84 19.29 32.23
N VAL A 257 31.08 18.34 31.65
CA VAL A 257 29.82 17.92 32.24
C VAL A 257 30.09 16.66 33.05
N ASN A 258 30.17 16.82 34.35
CA ASN A 258 30.34 15.70 35.27
C ASN A 258 29.01 14.96 35.43
N PHE A 259 28.71 14.10 34.48
CA PHE A 259 27.82 12.98 34.78
C PHE A 259 28.59 12.00 35.67
N GLU A 260 27.90 11.25 36.54
CA GLU A 260 28.52 10.11 37.21
C GLU A 260 29.35 9.32 36.20
N ARG A 261 30.64 9.15 36.47
CA ARG A 261 31.70 8.73 35.55
C ARG A 261 31.24 7.64 34.58
N ILE A 262 31.19 7.94 33.28
CA ILE A 262 30.94 6.95 32.24
C ILE A 262 32.24 6.17 32.03
N ASP A 263 32.35 5.03 32.71
CA ASP A 263 33.51 4.16 32.57
C ASP A 263 33.49 3.28 31.32
N TRP A 264 32.73 3.72 30.28
CA TRP A 264 32.47 2.92 29.06
C TRP A 264 32.78 3.72 27.80
N ASP A 265 33.29 3.00 26.79
CA ASP A 265 33.53 3.59 25.46
C ASP A 265 32.24 4.11 24.86
N ILE A 266 32.24 5.40 24.52
CA ILE A 266 31.12 6.03 23.78
C ILE A 266 31.22 5.64 22.33
N MET A 267 30.05 5.24 21.77
CA MET A 267 29.87 4.85 20.37
C MET A 267 29.06 5.87 19.53
N GLY A 268 28.40 6.83 20.21
CA GLY A 268 27.63 7.88 19.55
C GLY A 268 26.90 8.78 20.54
N LEU A 269 26.56 9.97 20.04
CA LEU A 269 25.63 10.91 20.68
C LEU A 269 24.42 11.12 19.79
N LEU A 270 23.23 11.09 20.36
CA LEU A 270 21.97 11.26 19.65
C LEU A 270 21.09 12.35 20.30
N ALA A 271 20.48 13.19 19.50
CA ALA A 271 19.35 14.00 19.93
C ALA A 271 18.09 13.13 19.93
N LEU A 272 17.48 12.92 21.07
CA LEU A 272 16.24 12.15 21.20
C LEU A 272 15.02 13.04 20.93
N LYS A 273 13.92 12.41 20.46
CA LYS A 273 12.68 13.12 20.09
C LYS A 273 12.03 13.91 21.24
N ASP A 274 12.30 13.53 22.50
CA ASP A 274 11.81 14.22 23.69
C ASP A 274 12.71 15.37 24.18
N GLY A 275 13.71 15.74 23.38
CA GLY A 275 14.65 16.82 23.71
C GLY A 275 15.73 16.43 24.70
N LYS A 276 15.88 15.15 25.03
CA LYS A 276 16.98 14.59 25.81
C LYS A 276 18.15 14.17 24.92
N MET A 277 19.31 13.95 25.51
CA MET A 277 20.47 13.41 24.80
C MET A 277 20.63 11.91 25.10
N GLY A 278 20.78 11.11 24.08
CA GLY A 278 21.15 9.70 24.15
C GLY A 278 22.66 9.53 23.99
N VAL A 279 23.33 8.95 24.97
CA VAL A 279 24.74 8.55 24.88
C VAL A 279 24.78 7.05 24.66
N ILE A 280 25.22 6.64 23.50
CA ILE A 280 25.33 5.23 23.14
C ILE A 280 26.71 4.74 23.57
N THR A 281 26.74 3.65 24.32
CA THR A 281 27.99 3.04 24.81
C THR A 281 28.06 1.57 24.42
N LYS A 282 29.24 0.95 24.62
CA LYS A 282 29.38 -0.51 24.42
C LYS A 282 28.53 -1.37 25.38
N ARG A 283 27.97 -0.77 26.42
CA ARG A 283 27.23 -1.50 27.50
C ARG A 283 25.78 -1.06 27.64
N GLY A 284 25.33 -0.03 26.89
CA GLY A 284 23.97 0.45 26.95
C GLY A 284 23.80 1.86 26.50
N VAL A 285 22.65 2.41 26.83
CA VAL A 285 22.26 3.79 26.54
C VAL A 285 22.14 4.56 27.83
N ILE A 286 22.75 5.74 27.87
CA ILE A 286 22.57 6.71 28.93
C ILE A 286 21.70 7.81 28.41
N VAL A 287 20.57 8.06 29.05
CA VAL A 287 19.67 9.16 28.70
C VAL A 287 19.97 10.34 29.60
N VAL A 288 20.31 11.45 28.99
CA VAL A 288 20.67 12.68 29.71
C VAL A 288 19.58 13.72 29.52
N ASP A 289 18.98 14.15 30.61
CA ASP A 289 18.15 15.35 30.66
C ASP A 289 19.07 16.58 30.64
N THR A 290 19.12 17.29 29.54
CA THR A 290 20.01 18.42 29.32
C THR A 290 19.62 19.68 30.10
N TYR A 291 18.41 19.77 30.64
CA TYR A 291 17.95 20.90 31.45
C TYR A 291 18.43 20.79 32.90
N ASN A 292 18.41 19.57 33.42
CA ASN A 292 18.73 19.31 34.82
C ASN A 292 20.14 18.70 35.01
N ASN A 293 20.86 18.42 33.90
CA ASN A 293 22.12 17.66 33.88
C ASN A 293 22.03 16.33 34.64
N HIS A 294 20.85 15.71 34.61
CA HIS A 294 20.59 14.42 35.23
C HIS A 294 20.74 13.30 34.22
N ALA A 295 21.56 12.31 34.53
CA ALA A 295 21.77 11.13 33.70
C ALA A 295 21.02 9.94 34.26
N GLU A 296 20.17 9.33 33.49
CA GLU A 296 19.51 8.06 33.74
C GLU A 296 20.20 6.96 32.94
N ASN A 297 20.76 5.97 33.66
CA ASN A 297 21.43 4.85 33.03
C ASN A 297 20.41 3.77 32.69
N ILE A 298 20.18 3.53 31.38
CA ILE A 298 19.45 2.36 30.90
C ILE A 298 20.48 1.26 30.67
N LEU A 299 20.72 0.49 31.75
CA LEU A 299 21.79 -0.50 31.80
C LEU A 299 21.41 -1.79 31.11
N ILE A 300 22.33 -2.31 30.33
CA ILE A 300 22.37 -3.70 29.88
C ILE A 300 22.88 -4.57 31.06
N ASP A 301 22.32 -5.78 31.10
CA ASP A 301 22.63 -6.78 32.10
C ASP A 301 24.16 -6.92 32.37
N LYS A 302 24.54 -6.97 33.61
CA LYS A 302 25.93 -7.06 34.09
C LYS A 302 26.70 -8.31 33.63
N SER A 303 26.02 -9.28 33.00
CA SER A 303 26.58 -10.59 32.63
C SER A 303 26.93 -10.76 31.16
N SER A 304 26.59 -9.83 30.28
CA SER A 304 26.73 -10.03 28.85
C SER A 304 27.90 -9.26 28.23
N SER A 305 28.54 -9.92 27.31
CA SER A 305 29.51 -9.42 26.33
C SER A 305 29.11 -8.07 25.70
N ASP A 306 30.14 -7.25 25.44
CA ASP A 306 30.04 -5.95 24.79
C ASP A 306 29.01 -5.94 23.64
N ILE A 307 28.10 -4.96 23.67
CA ILE A 307 27.27 -4.60 22.51
C ILE A 307 28.20 -3.82 21.60
N SER A 308 28.28 -4.25 20.36
CA SER A 308 28.85 -3.42 19.29
C SER A 308 27.68 -2.88 18.46
N PRO A 309 27.05 -1.79 18.91
CA PRO A 309 25.86 -1.31 18.27
C PRO A 309 26.18 -0.79 16.87
N SER A 310 25.43 -1.27 15.89
CA SER A 310 25.45 -0.76 14.52
C SER A 310 24.02 -0.43 14.11
N GLY A 311 23.83 0.75 13.54
CA GLY A 311 22.52 1.23 13.14
C GLY A 311 21.61 1.55 14.36
N PHE A 312 21.16 2.79 14.44
CA PHE A 312 20.28 3.26 15.50
C PHE A 312 19.01 3.82 14.88
N PHE A 313 17.89 3.51 15.50
CA PHE A 313 16.61 4.08 15.10
C PHE A 313 15.73 4.32 16.32
N GLN A 314 15.20 5.54 16.45
CA GLN A 314 14.21 5.86 17.48
C GLN A 314 12.81 5.83 16.87
N SER A 315 11.98 4.89 17.34
CA SER A 315 10.59 4.74 16.89
C SER A 315 9.67 5.85 17.40
N THR A 316 8.47 5.93 16.83
CA THR A 316 7.47 6.93 17.24
C THR A 316 6.93 6.70 18.65
N ASP A 317 6.97 5.46 19.15
CA ASP A 317 6.59 5.07 20.52
C ASP A 317 7.71 5.29 21.56
N ASN A 318 8.74 6.05 21.18
CA ASN A 318 9.87 6.45 22.04
C ASN A 318 10.77 5.30 22.50
N LYS A 319 10.95 4.29 21.64
CA LYS A 319 11.92 3.22 21.84
C LYS A 319 13.12 3.40 20.94
N LEU A 320 14.30 3.09 21.43
CA LEU A 320 15.54 3.08 20.66
C LEU A 320 15.89 1.65 20.25
N TRP A 321 15.98 1.41 18.97
CA TRP A 321 16.31 0.13 18.37
C TRP A 321 17.73 0.14 17.84
N MET A 322 18.48 -0.94 18.04
CA MET A 322 19.86 -1.07 17.56
C MET A 322 20.25 -2.54 17.33
N PHE A 323 21.16 -2.77 16.41
CA PHE A 323 21.75 -4.09 16.24
C PHE A 323 22.85 -4.32 17.28
N ASN A 324 22.81 -5.48 17.92
CA ASN A 324 23.93 -6.02 18.68
C ASN A 324 24.74 -6.90 17.73
N GLY A 325 26.00 -6.62 17.49
CA GLY A 325 26.88 -7.30 16.52
C GLY A 325 26.94 -8.84 16.53
N LYS A 326 26.06 -9.50 17.29
CA LYS A 326 26.01 -10.95 17.52
C LYS A 326 24.71 -11.64 17.13
N SER A 327 23.86 -11.12 16.27
CA SER A 327 22.59 -11.73 15.89
C SER A 327 21.33 -11.36 16.69
N ASN A 328 21.40 -10.38 17.55
CA ASN A 328 20.24 -9.88 18.27
C ASN A 328 19.99 -8.40 17.96
N VAL A 329 18.72 -8.02 18.01
CA VAL A 329 18.30 -6.62 18.04
C VAL A 329 18.05 -6.23 19.48
N VAL A 330 18.52 -5.07 19.87
CA VAL A 330 18.29 -4.51 21.20
C VAL A 330 17.24 -3.41 21.08
N CYS A 331 16.21 -3.49 21.91
CA CYS A 331 15.19 -2.47 22.06
C CYS A 331 15.33 -1.81 23.44
N CYS A 332 15.61 -0.53 23.47
CA CYS A 332 15.64 0.26 24.71
C CYS A 332 14.33 1.06 24.80
N ASP A 333 13.47 0.71 25.75
CA ASP A 333 12.28 1.48 26.09
C ASP A 333 12.70 2.69 26.94
N LEU A 334 12.76 3.86 26.32
CA LEU A 334 13.22 5.09 26.97
C LEU A 334 12.23 5.62 28.00
N LYS A 335 10.97 5.20 27.95
CA LYS A 335 9.92 5.61 28.88
C LYS A 335 9.94 4.81 30.19
N HIS A 336 10.24 3.52 30.09
CA HIS A 336 10.21 2.59 31.22
C HIS A 336 11.61 2.19 31.70
N ASN A 337 12.66 2.76 31.12
CA ASN A 337 14.07 2.47 31.42
C ASN A 337 14.39 0.97 31.33
N LYS A 338 13.88 0.30 30.27
CA LYS A 338 14.00 -1.14 30.12
C LYS A 338 14.71 -1.49 28.81
N ILE A 339 15.63 -2.47 28.90
CA ILE A 339 16.26 -3.07 27.72
C ILE A 339 15.68 -4.44 27.49
N GLU A 340 15.34 -4.72 26.24
CA GLU A 340 14.86 -6.01 25.76
C GLU A 340 15.74 -6.51 24.62
N PHE A 341 16.13 -7.77 24.68
CA PHE A 341 16.77 -8.46 23.57
C PHE A 341 15.71 -9.13 22.73
N VAL A 342 15.66 -8.77 21.45
CA VAL A 342 14.70 -9.32 20.52
C VAL A 342 15.40 -10.36 19.65
N SER A 343 14.87 -11.57 19.65
CA SER A 343 15.42 -12.65 18.84
C SER A 343 15.30 -12.35 17.34
N TYR A 344 16.44 -12.55 16.66
CA TYR A 344 16.50 -12.54 15.20
C TYR A 344 16.85 -13.97 14.74
N PRO A 345 15.90 -14.71 14.15
CA PRO A 345 16.04 -16.15 13.92
C PRO A 345 16.98 -16.51 12.76
N PHE A 346 17.54 -15.54 12.04
CA PHE A 346 18.28 -15.78 10.82
C PHE A 346 19.80 -15.76 11.07
N SER A 347 20.51 -16.74 10.46
CA SER A 347 21.96 -16.87 10.62
C SER A 347 22.70 -15.72 9.94
N GLN A 348 23.42 -14.92 10.72
CA GLN A 348 24.32 -13.91 10.15
C GLN A 348 25.63 -14.57 9.69
N ARG A 349 25.95 -14.41 8.43
CA ARG A 349 27.31 -14.64 7.90
C ARG A 349 27.91 -13.28 7.56
N GLU A 350 28.91 -12.87 8.35
CA GLU A 350 29.83 -11.75 8.10
C GLU A 350 29.31 -10.31 8.29
N LYS A 351 30.25 -9.36 8.52
CA LYS A 351 30.06 -7.92 8.75
C LYS A 351 29.38 -7.25 7.54
N MET A 352 28.07 -7.15 7.55
CA MET A 352 27.35 -6.46 6.49
C MET A 352 26.36 -5.45 7.08
N TYR A 353 25.94 -4.51 6.24
CA TYR A 353 25.04 -3.42 6.64
C TYR A 353 23.66 -3.97 7.00
N ASN A 354 23.24 -3.75 8.24
CA ASN A 354 21.90 -4.06 8.68
C ASN A 354 21.15 -2.74 8.86
N PHE A 355 19.93 -2.68 8.36
CA PHE A 355 19.07 -1.51 8.46
C PHE A 355 17.89 -1.81 9.37
N ILE A 356 17.52 -0.85 10.19
CA ILE A 356 16.35 -0.90 11.07
C ILE A 356 15.60 0.41 10.99
N HIS A 357 14.30 0.34 10.84
CA HIS A 357 13.45 1.51 10.72
C HIS A 357 11.98 1.18 11.07
N GLU A 358 11.13 2.20 11.05
CA GLU A 358 9.68 2.10 11.27
C GLU A 358 8.94 2.43 9.98
N ASP A 359 7.93 1.63 9.66
CA ASP A 359 7.09 1.87 8.49
C ASP A 359 5.99 2.93 8.74
N SER A 360 5.17 3.19 7.72
CA SER A 360 4.06 4.13 7.80
C SER A 360 2.94 3.72 8.79
N TYR A 361 2.94 2.46 9.21
CA TYR A 361 1.97 1.89 10.17
C TYR A 361 2.53 1.76 11.59
N GLY A 362 3.75 2.24 11.84
CA GLY A 362 4.42 2.13 13.13
C GLY A 362 5.03 0.76 13.43
N ARG A 363 5.16 -0.12 12.41
CA ARG A 363 5.78 -1.43 12.58
C ARG A 363 7.28 -1.32 12.38
N ILE A 364 8.06 -1.95 13.27
CA ILE A 364 9.52 -2.00 13.15
C ILE A 364 9.91 -3.10 12.19
N TRP A 365 10.72 -2.75 11.22
CA TRP A 365 11.28 -3.69 10.25
C TRP A 365 12.80 -3.65 10.26
N ILE A 366 13.39 -4.73 9.80
CA ILE A 366 14.82 -4.85 9.57
C ILE A 366 15.08 -5.45 8.20
N LEU A 367 16.16 -4.97 7.58
CA LEU A 367 16.77 -5.59 6.41
C LEU A 367 18.14 -6.08 6.82
N ALA A 368 18.31 -7.38 6.81
CA ALA A 368 19.59 -8.00 7.13
C ALA A 368 20.50 -8.07 5.90
N SER A 369 21.77 -8.17 6.16
CA SER A 369 22.82 -8.28 5.15
C SER A 369 22.72 -9.51 4.23
N ASN A 370 21.99 -10.55 4.67
CA ASN A 370 21.70 -11.72 3.84
C ASN A 370 20.46 -11.51 2.93
N GLY A 371 19.92 -10.29 2.89
CA GLY A 371 18.77 -9.91 2.09
C GLY A 371 17.41 -10.24 2.68
N GLU A 372 17.35 -10.76 3.90
CA GLU A 372 16.08 -11.08 4.55
C GLU A 372 15.44 -9.83 5.13
N PHE A 373 14.21 -9.58 4.72
CA PHE A 373 13.37 -8.51 5.21
C PHE A 373 12.41 -9.05 6.26
N SER A 374 12.37 -8.44 7.44
CA SER A 374 11.61 -8.98 8.58
C SER A 374 10.94 -7.87 9.38
N PHE A 375 9.82 -8.22 10.04
CA PHE A 375 9.05 -7.34 10.90
C PHE A 375 9.05 -7.82 12.34
N TYR A 376 9.10 -6.89 13.28
CA TYR A 376 8.98 -7.18 14.70
C TYR A 376 7.56 -7.62 15.05
N ASN A 377 7.46 -8.80 15.64
CA ASN A 377 6.24 -9.31 16.24
C ASN A 377 6.28 -9.12 17.76
N PRO A 378 5.55 -8.14 18.32
CA PRO A 378 5.59 -7.82 19.73
C PRO A 378 5.02 -8.94 20.63
N THR A 379 4.11 -9.77 20.12
CA THR A 379 3.49 -10.87 20.87
C THR A 379 4.48 -12.01 21.12
N LYS A 380 5.34 -12.27 20.14
CA LYS A 380 6.33 -13.33 20.18
C LYS A 380 7.72 -12.84 20.61
N ASN A 381 7.92 -11.53 20.69
CA ASN A 381 9.19 -10.85 20.91
C ASN A 381 10.32 -11.34 19.99
N LEU A 382 9.99 -11.45 18.68
CA LEU A 382 10.94 -11.86 17.64
C LEU A 382 10.62 -11.19 16.31
N PHE A 383 11.58 -11.23 15.38
CA PHE A 383 11.36 -10.78 14.01
C PHE A 383 10.87 -11.94 13.14
N GLU A 384 9.78 -11.69 12.41
CA GLU A 384 9.19 -12.63 11.45
C GLU A 384 9.42 -12.13 10.03
N GLN A 385 9.60 -13.04 9.08
CA GLN A 385 9.93 -12.72 7.70
C GLN A 385 8.80 -11.97 7.00
N GLY A 386 9.14 -10.90 6.28
CA GLY A 386 8.24 -10.17 5.40
C GLY A 386 7.93 -10.97 4.13
N TYR A 387 6.77 -10.74 3.55
CA TYR A 387 6.31 -11.45 2.37
C TYR A 387 5.52 -10.56 1.42
N THR A 388 5.47 -10.98 0.16
CA THR A 388 4.63 -10.41 -0.89
C THR A 388 3.78 -11.49 -1.53
N TYR A 389 2.77 -11.12 -2.30
CA TYR A 389 2.02 -12.04 -3.14
C TYR A 389 2.51 -11.96 -4.59
N ILE A 390 2.87 -13.11 -5.16
CA ILE A 390 3.19 -13.25 -6.58
C ILE A 390 2.21 -14.26 -7.17
N ASN A 391 1.34 -13.81 -8.08
CA ASN A 391 0.28 -14.64 -8.67
C ASN A 391 -0.63 -15.34 -7.63
N GLY A 392 -0.90 -14.66 -6.51
CA GLY A 392 -1.71 -15.20 -5.41
C GLY A 392 -0.94 -16.08 -4.42
N GLU A 393 0.30 -16.44 -4.71
CA GLU A 393 1.16 -17.21 -3.80
C GLU A 393 1.95 -16.30 -2.85
N LYS A 394 2.01 -16.68 -1.58
CA LYS A 394 2.78 -15.98 -0.55
C LYS A 394 4.26 -16.31 -0.69
N VAL A 395 5.06 -15.32 -1.06
CA VAL A 395 6.50 -15.45 -1.30
C VAL A 395 7.27 -14.54 -0.34
N SER A 396 8.31 -15.08 0.29
CA SER A 396 9.20 -14.30 1.14
C SER A 396 10.13 -13.44 0.29
N TYR A 397 10.24 -12.14 0.66
CA TYR A 397 11.13 -11.22 -0.04
C TYR A 397 12.57 -11.37 0.44
N LYS A 398 13.51 -11.39 -0.52
CA LYS A 398 14.95 -11.37 -0.28
C LYS A 398 15.62 -10.50 -1.33
N ALA A 399 16.46 -9.57 -0.89
CA ALA A 399 17.32 -8.78 -1.78
C ALA A 399 18.65 -8.44 -1.12
N THR A 400 19.74 -8.59 -1.85
CA THR A 400 21.06 -8.11 -1.43
C THR A 400 21.15 -6.61 -1.71
N GLY A 401 20.94 -5.79 -0.68
CA GLY A 401 20.97 -4.33 -0.79
C GLY A 401 22.31 -3.72 -0.33
N ARG A 402 22.78 -2.70 -1.06
CA ARG A 402 24.00 -1.94 -0.71
C ARG A 402 23.67 -0.60 -0.04
N LYS A 403 22.65 0.07 -0.51
CA LYS A 403 22.16 1.35 -0.01
C LYS A 403 20.65 1.32 0.07
N PHE A 404 20.09 2.09 0.99
CA PHE A 404 18.65 2.30 1.06
C PHE A 404 18.32 3.78 1.28
N LEU A 405 17.14 4.17 0.84
CA LEU A 405 16.54 5.46 1.08
C LEU A 405 15.11 5.23 1.59
N VAL A 406 14.69 5.99 2.58
CA VAL A 406 13.28 6.06 2.99
C VAL A 406 12.74 7.38 2.45
N ASP A 407 11.75 7.32 1.55
CA ASP A 407 11.16 8.50 0.97
C ASP A 407 10.15 9.17 1.93
N ASN A 408 9.60 10.31 1.54
CA ASN A 408 8.64 11.09 2.34
C ASN A 408 7.30 10.37 2.56
N GLN A 409 7.00 9.34 1.74
CA GLN A 409 5.84 8.47 1.89
C GLN A 409 6.12 7.22 2.73
N LYS A 410 7.35 7.09 3.27
CA LYS A 410 7.84 5.92 4.00
C LYS A 410 8.02 4.66 3.14
N ASN A 411 8.07 4.76 1.80
CA ASN A 411 8.56 3.66 0.98
C ASN A 411 10.07 3.53 1.14
N ILE A 412 10.56 2.30 0.97
CA ILE A 412 12.00 2.03 0.95
C ILE A 412 12.46 1.86 -0.49
N TRP A 413 13.49 2.58 -0.85
CA TRP A 413 14.23 2.39 -2.09
C TRP A 413 15.53 1.65 -1.75
N LEU A 414 15.73 0.49 -2.34
CA LEU A 414 16.86 -0.38 -2.05
C LEU A 414 17.66 -0.63 -3.32
N SER A 415 18.95 -0.22 -3.35
CA SER A 415 19.83 -0.58 -4.45
C SER A 415 20.25 -2.04 -4.36
N CYS A 416 20.04 -2.81 -5.42
CA CYS A 416 20.43 -4.20 -5.53
C CYS A 416 21.34 -4.42 -6.76
N ASP A 417 21.89 -5.63 -6.93
CA ASP A 417 22.82 -5.91 -8.03
C ASP A 417 22.14 -5.85 -9.41
N SER A 418 20.82 -6.01 -9.48
CA SER A 418 20.02 -5.99 -10.71
C SER A 418 19.28 -4.68 -10.98
N GLY A 419 19.39 -3.68 -10.09
CA GLY A 419 18.65 -2.43 -10.21
C GLY A 419 18.28 -1.82 -8.87
N VAL A 420 17.06 -1.32 -8.75
CA VAL A 420 16.50 -0.73 -7.53
C VAL A 420 15.16 -1.35 -7.24
N ASP A 421 14.96 -1.82 -6.02
CA ASP A 421 13.66 -2.24 -5.52
C ASP A 421 13.00 -1.10 -4.73
N MET A 422 11.79 -0.73 -5.08
CA MET A 422 10.93 0.10 -4.25
C MET A 422 9.99 -0.81 -3.46
N ILE A 423 10.07 -0.74 -2.14
CA ILE A 423 9.26 -1.53 -1.21
C ILE A 423 8.22 -0.62 -0.59
N THR A 424 6.96 -0.92 -0.84
CA THR A 424 5.81 -0.26 -0.21
C THR A 424 5.24 -1.16 0.87
N PHE A 425 4.99 -0.59 2.04
CA PHE A 425 4.36 -1.33 3.13
C PHE A 425 2.86 -1.38 2.95
N LEU A 426 2.31 -2.57 3.08
CA LEU A 426 0.88 -2.80 2.95
C LEU A 426 0.28 -3.14 4.32
N ASN A 427 -0.98 -2.70 4.51
CA ASN A 427 -1.76 -3.16 5.64
C ASN A 427 -2.39 -4.51 5.28
N GLU A 428 -2.59 -5.39 6.25
CA GLU A 428 -3.33 -6.64 6.06
C GLU A 428 -4.83 -6.38 6.02
N ASN A 429 -5.25 -5.70 4.98
CA ASN A 429 -6.64 -5.39 4.68
C ASN A 429 -7.27 -6.39 3.71
N TYR A 430 -6.47 -7.29 3.14
CA TYR A 430 -6.92 -8.40 2.29
C TYR A 430 -6.02 -9.62 2.39
N SER A 431 -6.55 -10.77 1.99
CA SER A 431 -5.79 -12.03 1.85
C SER A 431 -6.37 -12.87 0.71
N TYR A 432 -5.55 -13.75 0.14
CA TYR A 432 -5.98 -14.71 -0.88
C TYR A 432 -6.16 -16.10 -0.27
N PHE A 433 -7.25 -16.77 -0.65
CA PHE A 433 -7.43 -18.19 -0.44
C PHE A 433 -6.94 -18.91 -1.68
N SER A 434 -5.71 -19.37 -1.67
CA SER A 434 -5.21 -20.15 -2.80
C SER A 434 -5.80 -21.55 -2.78
N MET A 435 -6.64 -21.85 -3.75
CA MET A 435 -7.06 -23.23 -4.03
C MET A 435 -5.91 -23.97 -4.71
N ASN A 436 -5.45 -25.07 -4.13
CA ASN A 436 -4.28 -25.83 -4.62
C ASN A 436 -4.45 -26.45 -6.03
N HIS A 437 -5.51 -26.15 -6.76
CA HIS A 437 -5.84 -26.80 -8.01
C HIS A 437 -6.12 -25.88 -9.21
N HIS A 438 -6.01 -24.59 -9.04
CA HIS A 438 -6.08 -23.58 -10.11
C HIS A 438 -7.26 -23.71 -11.10
N ASP A 439 -8.39 -24.31 -10.67
CA ASP A 439 -9.55 -24.42 -11.53
C ASP A 439 -10.54 -23.28 -11.31
N LYS A 440 -11.39 -23.00 -12.30
CA LYS A 440 -12.33 -21.88 -12.25
C LYS A 440 -13.35 -22.08 -11.13
N ILE A 441 -13.45 -21.06 -10.23
CA ILE A 441 -14.47 -21.04 -9.17
C ILE A 441 -15.86 -20.87 -9.80
N ARG A 442 -16.84 -21.58 -9.29
CA ARG A 442 -18.23 -21.64 -9.75
C ARG A 442 -19.24 -21.19 -8.70
N GLY A 443 -18.96 -21.46 -7.45
CA GLY A 443 -19.83 -21.09 -6.34
C GLY A 443 -19.05 -20.70 -5.09
N LEU A 444 -19.55 -19.72 -4.38
CA LEU A 444 -19.00 -19.20 -3.14
C LEU A 444 -20.15 -18.91 -2.18
N PHE A 445 -20.04 -19.35 -0.93
CA PHE A 445 -21.07 -19.14 0.07
C PHE A 445 -20.49 -19.15 1.50
N VAL A 446 -21.11 -18.42 2.40
CA VAL A 446 -20.83 -18.47 3.84
C VAL A 446 -22.11 -18.90 4.54
N ASP A 447 -22.05 -20.03 5.23
CA ASP A 447 -23.22 -20.56 5.95
C ASP A 447 -23.43 -19.89 7.31
N SER A 448 -24.55 -20.19 7.97
CA SER A 448 -24.91 -19.63 9.29
C SER A 448 -23.90 -19.97 10.41
N ARG A 449 -23.07 -21.00 10.22
CA ARG A 449 -21.96 -21.36 11.11
C ARG A 449 -20.66 -20.68 10.76
N GLN A 450 -20.69 -19.73 9.80
CA GLN A 450 -19.54 -18.99 9.29
C GLN A 450 -18.49 -19.89 8.61
N ARG A 451 -18.90 -21.02 8.02
CA ARG A 451 -18.04 -21.82 7.16
C ARG A 451 -18.10 -21.29 5.74
N VAL A 452 -16.94 -21.25 5.08
CA VAL A 452 -16.81 -20.82 3.70
C VAL A 452 -16.83 -22.05 2.79
N TRP A 453 -17.79 -22.06 1.87
CA TRP A 453 -18.00 -23.12 0.88
C TRP A 453 -17.56 -22.61 -0.49
N ILE A 454 -16.64 -23.32 -1.14
CA ILE A 454 -16.08 -22.95 -2.45
C ILE A 454 -16.26 -24.15 -3.39
N ALA A 455 -16.99 -23.93 -4.47
CA ALA A 455 -17.16 -24.93 -5.53
C ALA A 455 -16.35 -24.52 -6.78
N ASP A 456 -15.73 -25.49 -7.45
CA ASP A 456 -14.93 -25.28 -8.65
C ASP A 456 -15.46 -26.04 -9.88
N LYS A 457 -14.94 -25.73 -11.05
CA LYS A 457 -15.28 -26.39 -12.32
C LYS A 457 -14.86 -27.87 -12.35
N SER A 458 -13.88 -28.28 -11.55
CA SER A 458 -13.46 -29.67 -11.40
C SER A 458 -14.39 -30.47 -10.48
N LYS A 459 -15.57 -29.90 -10.14
CA LYS A 459 -16.61 -30.55 -9.33
C LYS A 459 -16.19 -30.84 -7.88
N ARG A 460 -15.25 -30.04 -7.34
CA ARG A 460 -14.88 -30.10 -5.94
C ARG A 460 -15.66 -29.05 -5.14
N ILE A 461 -15.90 -29.36 -3.87
CA ILE A 461 -16.48 -28.44 -2.91
C ILE A 461 -15.55 -28.41 -1.71
N GLU A 462 -14.74 -27.37 -1.59
CA GLU A 462 -13.87 -27.14 -0.45
C GLU A 462 -14.60 -26.38 0.66
N VAL A 463 -14.34 -26.75 1.91
CA VAL A 463 -14.95 -26.13 3.09
C VAL A 463 -13.86 -25.63 4.04
N TYR A 464 -14.00 -24.38 4.48
CA TYR A 464 -13.11 -23.73 5.42
C TYR A 464 -13.88 -23.30 6.67
N ASP A 465 -13.18 -23.23 7.82
CA ASP A 465 -13.79 -22.70 9.04
C ASP A 465 -13.76 -21.16 9.07
N ARG A 466 -14.31 -20.59 10.15
CA ARG A 466 -14.37 -19.13 10.38
C ARG A 466 -13.00 -18.46 10.46
N GLU A 467 -11.94 -19.18 10.78
CA GLU A 467 -10.55 -18.72 10.83
C GLU A 467 -9.79 -19.04 9.54
N HIS A 468 -10.51 -19.36 8.46
CA HIS A 468 -9.98 -19.69 7.14
C HIS A 468 -9.08 -20.94 7.10
N ARG A 469 -9.22 -21.85 8.06
CA ARG A 469 -8.51 -23.12 8.05
C ARG A 469 -9.32 -24.15 7.25
N TYR A 470 -8.65 -24.87 6.38
CA TYR A 470 -9.26 -25.91 5.58
C TYR A 470 -9.85 -27.01 6.46
N ILE A 471 -11.14 -27.32 6.30
CA ILE A 471 -11.86 -28.39 7.00
C ILE A 471 -11.83 -29.71 6.18
N GLY A 472 -12.06 -29.63 4.87
CA GLY A 472 -12.10 -30.79 3.99
C GLY A 472 -12.86 -30.53 2.69
N ASN A 473 -12.84 -31.49 1.79
CA ASN A 473 -13.70 -31.56 0.61
C ASN A 473 -14.95 -32.35 0.91
N LEU A 474 -16.12 -31.85 0.49
CA LEU A 474 -17.37 -32.60 0.56
C LEU A 474 -17.40 -33.69 -0.53
N ASN A 475 -17.64 -34.92 -0.16
CA ASN A 475 -17.84 -36.02 -1.12
C ASN A 475 -19.36 -36.32 -1.34
N GLU A 476 -19.69 -37.18 -2.29
CA GLU A 476 -21.08 -37.57 -2.58
C GLU A 476 -21.77 -38.29 -1.42
N ALA A 477 -21.01 -38.94 -0.53
CA ALA A 477 -21.53 -39.59 0.66
C ALA A 477 -21.87 -38.64 1.80
N GLY A 478 -21.48 -37.33 1.66
CA GLY A 478 -21.72 -36.30 2.65
C GLY A 478 -20.64 -36.15 3.71
N ASP A 479 -19.49 -36.80 3.55
CA ASP A 479 -18.34 -36.64 4.45
C ASP A 479 -17.44 -35.48 4.02
N LEU A 480 -16.85 -34.78 5.01
CA LEU A 480 -15.76 -33.80 4.79
C LEU A 480 -14.43 -34.54 4.91
N VAL A 481 -13.76 -34.74 3.77
CA VAL A 481 -12.51 -35.51 3.66
C VAL A 481 -11.32 -34.59 3.49
N GLN A 482 -10.22 -34.86 4.22
CA GLN A 482 -9.00 -34.04 4.17
C GLN A 482 -8.23 -34.16 2.85
N ASP A 483 -8.56 -35.15 2.01
CA ASP A 483 -7.95 -35.28 0.68
C ASP A 483 -8.54 -34.27 -0.30
N ARG A 484 -7.72 -33.31 -0.73
CA ARG A 484 -8.09 -32.25 -1.67
C ARG A 484 -8.38 -32.74 -3.09
N GLN A 485 -8.09 -33.99 -3.43
CA GLN A 485 -8.41 -34.57 -4.73
C GLN A 485 -9.86 -35.09 -4.82
N VAL A 486 -10.54 -35.19 -3.67
CA VAL A 486 -11.92 -35.70 -3.62
C VAL A 486 -12.84 -34.71 -4.32
N ILE A 487 -13.69 -35.28 -5.21
CA ILE A 487 -14.71 -34.54 -5.97
C ILE A 487 -16.11 -34.86 -5.42
N PHE A 488 -17.01 -33.87 -5.53
CA PHE A 488 -18.45 -34.05 -5.22
C PHE A 488 -19.22 -34.67 -6.38
N GLY A 489 -18.71 -34.57 -7.60
CA GLY A 489 -19.35 -35.20 -8.77
C GLY A 489 -20.26 -34.27 -9.57
N ALA A 490 -20.63 -33.09 -9.06
CA ALA A 490 -21.47 -32.12 -9.74
C ALA A 490 -20.81 -30.70 -9.79
N ASP A 491 -21.03 -30.00 -10.91
CA ASP A 491 -20.57 -28.60 -11.10
C ASP A 491 -21.56 -27.64 -10.42
N ILE A 492 -21.28 -27.26 -9.16
CA ILE A 492 -22.17 -26.44 -8.32
C ILE A 492 -21.98 -24.96 -8.63
N TYR A 493 -23.09 -24.27 -8.98
CA TYR A 493 -23.13 -22.86 -9.38
C TYR A 493 -23.64 -21.93 -8.31
N CYS A 494 -24.56 -22.38 -7.46
CA CYS A 494 -25.17 -21.56 -6.43
C CYS A 494 -25.46 -22.39 -5.17
N PHE A 495 -25.43 -21.68 -4.05
CA PHE A 495 -25.73 -22.21 -2.74
C PHE A 495 -26.84 -21.40 -2.10
N PHE A 496 -27.60 -22.05 -1.21
CA PHE A 496 -28.60 -21.42 -0.38
C PHE A 496 -28.76 -22.23 0.91
N GLU A 497 -28.90 -21.58 2.05
CA GLU A 497 -29.18 -22.20 3.33
C GLU A 497 -30.61 -21.85 3.75
N ASP A 498 -31.40 -22.87 4.07
CA ASP A 498 -32.77 -22.69 4.54
C ASP A 498 -32.85 -22.56 6.09
N GLU A 499 -34.04 -22.29 6.62
CA GLU A 499 -34.28 -22.09 8.06
C GLU A 499 -34.00 -23.33 8.93
N ALA A 500 -33.96 -24.52 8.31
CA ALA A 500 -33.55 -25.74 8.97
C ALA A 500 -32.04 -26.03 8.85
N HIS A 501 -31.24 -25.06 8.41
CA HIS A 501 -29.81 -25.15 8.18
C HIS A 501 -29.41 -26.23 7.16
N ARG A 502 -30.30 -26.54 6.23
CA ARG A 502 -30.01 -27.44 5.10
C ARG A 502 -29.36 -26.62 4.01
N LEU A 503 -28.24 -27.11 3.47
CA LEU A 503 -27.51 -26.44 2.39
C LEU A 503 -28.01 -26.97 1.04
N TRP A 504 -28.66 -26.09 0.29
CA TRP A 504 -29.12 -26.32 -1.08
C TRP A 504 -28.02 -25.97 -2.05
N MET A 505 -27.69 -26.86 -2.94
CA MET A 505 -26.63 -26.77 -3.92
C MET A 505 -27.18 -26.92 -5.31
N GLY A 506 -27.23 -25.85 -6.09
CA GLY A 506 -27.71 -25.87 -7.46
C GLY A 506 -26.59 -26.18 -8.44
N SER A 507 -26.79 -27.20 -9.26
CA SER A 507 -25.78 -27.59 -10.25
C SER A 507 -26.13 -27.13 -11.67
N ARG A 508 -25.12 -27.10 -12.51
CA ARG A 508 -25.26 -26.69 -13.92
C ARG A 508 -26.09 -27.65 -14.76
N GLU A 509 -26.02 -28.94 -14.50
CA GLU A 509 -26.58 -29.97 -15.37
C GLU A 509 -27.18 -31.17 -14.59
N ASN A 510 -27.12 -31.14 -13.24
CA ASN A 510 -27.49 -32.27 -12.42
C ASN A 510 -28.62 -31.99 -11.40
N GLY A 511 -29.36 -30.88 -11.57
CA GLY A 511 -30.44 -30.52 -10.65
C GLY A 511 -29.93 -30.00 -9.31
N ILE A 512 -30.58 -30.32 -8.23
CA ILE A 512 -30.35 -29.80 -6.87
C ILE A 512 -29.89 -30.92 -5.94
N TYR A 513 -28.85 -30.63 -5.19
CA TYR A 513 -28.45 -31.43 -4.04
C TYR A 513 -28.80 -30.66 -2.75
N VAL A 514 -29.34 -31.37 -1.75
CA VAL A 514 -29.63 -30.80 -0.43
C VAL A 514 -28.82 -31.56 0.61
N ALA A 515 -27.88 -30.88 1.24
CA ALA A 515 -27.05 -31.41 2.31
C ALA A 515 -27.68 -31.09 3.68
N VAL A 516 -28.17 -32.09 4.35
CA VAL A 516 -28.77 -32.00 5.69
C VAL A 516 -27.68 -32.26 6.72
N PRO A 517 -27.38 -31.33 7.65
CA PRO A 517 -26.35 -31.57 8.65
C PRO A 517 -26.76 -32.68 9.65
N GLU A 518 -25.88 -33.65 9.82
CA GLU A 518 -25.91 -34.66 10.90
C GLU A 518 -24.75 -34.42 11.88
N ALA A 519 -24.54 -35.27 12.87
CA ALA A 519 -23.54 -35.00 13.92
C ALA A 519 -22.11 -34.80 13.39
N GLU A 520 -21.64 -35.63 12.47
CA GLU A 520 -20.28 -35.61 11.92
C GLU A 520 -20.19 -35.49 10.39
N LYS A 521 -21.33 -35.56 9.70
CA LYS A 521 -21.42 -35.57 8.23
C LYS A 521 -22.69 -34.89 7.75
N PHE A 522 -22.89 -34.86 6.45
CA PHE A 522 -24.12 -34.43 5.79
C PHE A 522 -24.84 -35.62 5.17
N ARG A 523 -26.16 -35.64 5.27
CA ARG A 523 -26.98 -36.52 4.47
C ARG A 523 -27.38 -35.84 3.19
N ILE A 524 -27.02 -36.39 2.04
CA ILE A 524 -27.24 -35.76 0.73
C ILE A 524 -28.54 -36.30 0.12
N PHE A 525 -29.41 -35.39 -0.30
CA PHE A 525 -30.61 -35.68 -1.08
C PHE A 525 -30.42 -35.04 -2.47
N HIS A 526 -31.00 -35.69 -3.50
CA HIS A 526 -30.79 -35.27 -4.90
C HIS A 526 -32.13 -35.21 -5.64
N PHE A 527 -32.43 -34.06 -6.25
CA PHE A 527 -33.64 -33.78 -7.00
C PHE A 527 -33.29 -33.38 -8.43
N LYS A 528 -33.96 -34.04 -9.40
CA LYS A 528 -33.72 -33.86 -10.84
C LYS A 528 -35.00 -33.62 -11.61
N HIS A 529 -34.82 -33.10 -12.83
CA HIS A 529 -35.88 -33.09 -13.84
C HIS A 529 -36.21 -34.50 -14.35
N ASP A 530 -37.50 -34.89 -14.27
CA ASP A 530 -38.03 -36.11 -14.89
C ASP A 530 -39.15 -35.74 -15.84
N LYS A 531 -38.94 -35.99 -17.12
CA LYS A 531 -39.97 -35.75 -18.18
C LYS A 531 -41.28 -36.52 -17.92
N LYS A 532 -41.28 -37.57 -17.13
CA LYS A 532 -42.48 -38.38 -16.79
C LYS A 532 -43.21 -37.86 -15.56
N ASP A 533 -42.55 -37.14 -14.71
CA ASP A 533 -43.14 -36.57 -13.51
C ASP A 533 -43.24 -35.04 -13.65
N LYS A 534 -44.46 -34.57 -13.91
CA LYS A 534 -44.77 -33.14 -14.03
C LYS A 534 -44.51 -32.33 -12.76
N ARG A 535 -44.32 -32.99 -11.58
CA ARG A 535 -44.01 -32.33 -10.31
C ARG A 535 -42.50 -32.27 -10.03
N SER A 536 -41.67 -32.79 -10.95
CA SER A 536 -40.21 -32.65 -10.89
C SER A 536 -39.77 -31.27 -11.27
N LEU A 537 -38.45 -30.96 -11.18
CA LEU A 537 -37.87 -29.71 -11.62
C LEU A 537 -38.16 -29.42 -13.12
N SER A 538 -38.34 -28.17 -13.46
CA SER A 538 -38.52 -27.75 -14.89
C SER A 538 -37.26 -27.94 -15.73
N SER A 539 -36.05 -27.92 -15.11
CA SER A 539 -34.75 -28.12 -15.74
C SER A 539 -33.68 -28.48 -14.68
N ASP A 540 -32.65 -29.23 -15.10
CA ASP A 540 -31.52 -29.60 -14.28
C ASP A 540 -30.46 -28.51 -14.16
N ALA A 541 -30.55 -27.41 -14.90
CA ALA A 541 -29.63 -26.28 -14.89
C ALA A 541 -30.07 -25.22 -13.87
N ILE A 542 -29.56 -25.26 -12.67
CA ILE A 542 -29.95 -24.39 -11.55
C ILE A 542 -28.99 -23.24 -11.42
N TYR A 543 -29.51 -22.00 -11.43
CA TYR A 543 -28.67 -20.79 -11.40
C TYR A 543 -28.92 -19.87 -10.22
N ALA A 544 -30.11 -19.90 -9.62
CA ALA A 544 -30.46 -19.01 -8.53
C ALA A 544 -31.44 -19.68 -7.54
N PHE A 545 -31.30 -19.31 -6.29
CA PHE A 545 -32.28 -19.55 -5.23
C PHE A 545 -32.75 -18.22 -4.66
N GLY A 546 -33.99 -18.17 -4.22
CA GLY A 546 -34.58 -17.08 -3.46
C GLY A 546 -35.60 -17.58 -2.46
N LYS A 547 -35.91 -16.77 -1.47
CA LYS A 547 -36.96 -17.07 -0.49
C LYS A 547 -37.96 -15.92 -0.43
N ASP A 548 -39.26 -16.20 -0.44
CA ASP A 548 -40.29 -15.18 -0.22
C ASP A 548 -40.51 -14.92 1.28
N MET A 549 -41.36 -13.95 1.60
CA MET A 549 -41.68 -13.59 2.98
C MET A 549 -42.42 -14.68 3.77
N ASN A 550 -43.04 -15.62 3.09
CA ASN A 550 -43.73 -16.78 3.70
C ASN A 550 -42.80 -17.98 3.95
N GLY A 551 -41.53 -17.86 3.51
CA GLY A 551 -40.50 -18.88 3.64
C GLY A 551 -40.45 -19.90 2.49
N HIS A 552 -41.25 -19.74 1.43
CA HIS A 552 -41.17 -20.63 0.27
C HIS A 552 -39.87 -20.39 -0.50
N ILE A 553 -39.24 -21.50 -0.93
CA ILE A 553 -37.98 -21.45 -1.71
C ILE A 553 -38.34 -21.40 -3.20
N TRP A 554 -37.82 -20.38 -3.86
CA TRP A 554 -37.94 -20.20 -5.28
C TRP A 554 -36.61 -20.55 -5.98
N ILE A 555 -36.73 -21.26 -7.12
CA ILE A 555 -35.58 -21.80 -7.85
C ILE A 555 -35.60 -21.28 -9.27
N GLY A 556 -34.53 -20.62 -9.66
CA GLY A 556 -34.30 -20.14 -11.02
C GLY A 556 -33.50 -21.15 -11.83
N THR A 557 -34.05 -21.54 -12.97
CA THR A 557 -33.39 -22.46 -13.90
C THR A 557 -32.94 -21.78 -15.18
N TYR A 558 -31.93 -22.28 -15.84
CA TYR A 558 -31.46 -21.81 -17.13
C TYR A 558 -32.02 -22.68 -18.25
N GLY A 559 -33.29 -22.41 -18.62
CA GLY A 559 -34.00 -23.10 -19.70
C GLY A 559 -35.41 -23.57 -19.34
N GLY A 560 -35.74 -23.68 -18.07
CA GLY A 560 -37.08 -24.07 -17.59
C GLY A 560 -37.85 -23.01 -16.82
N GLY A 561 -37.25 -21.80 -16.68
CA GLY A 561 -37.84 -20.68 -15.96
C GLY A 561 -37.83 -20.84 -14.45
N LEU A 562 -38.89 -20.37 -13.79
CA LEU A 562 -39.01 -20.30 -12.35
C LEU A 562 -39.73 -21.55 -11.78
N ASN A 563 -39.28 -22.05 -10.64
CA ASN A 563 -39.94 -23.09 -9.88
C ASN A 563 -40.14 -22.59 -8.44
N VAL A 564 -41.16 -23.09 -7.73
CA VAL A 564 -41.35 -22.95 -6.31
C VAL A 564 -41.42 -24.32 -5.65
N VAL A 565 -40.74 -24.45 -4.52
CA VAL A 565 -40.73 -25.72 -3.77
C VAL A 565 -42.04 -25.89 -2.99
N ASP A 566 -42.65 -27.03 -3.16
CA ASP A 566 -43.86 -27.47 -2.44
C ASP A 566 -43.63 -28.80 -1.75
N GLY A 567 -44.41 -29.11 -0.70
CA GLY A 567 -44.31 -30.36 0.03
C GLY A 567 -43.46 -30.27 1.31
N ILE A 568 -43.37 -31.41 1.99
CA ILE A 568 -42.62 -31.53 3.25
C ILE A 568 -41.33 -32.32 2.99
N PHE A 569 -40.19 -31.69 3.33
CA PHE A 569 -38.89 -32.37 3.16
C PHE A 569 -38.85 -33.73 3.87
N PRO A 570 -38.36 -34.82 3.25
CA PRO A 570 -37.69 -34.87 1.95
C PRO A 570 -38.63 -35.14 0.74
N ASP A 571 -39.93 -35.23 0.92
CA ASP A 571 -40.89 -35.48 -0.18
C ASP A 571 -41.31 -34.15 -0.83
N LEU A 572 -40.44 -33.63 -1.68
CA LEU A 572 -40.59 -32.32 -2.32
C LEU A 572 -41.17 -32.44 -3.74
N HIS A 573 -41.97 -31.44 -4.07
CA HIS A 573 -42.52 -31.22 -5.39
C HIS A 573 -42.11 -29.82 -5.86
N PHE A 574 -42.13 -29.61 -7.19
CA PHE A 574 -41.77 -28.34 -7.81
C PHE A 574 -42.90 -27.82 -8.69
N ILE A 575 -43.39 -26.65 -8.33
CA ILE A 575 -44.45 -25.98 -9.10
C ILE A 575 -43.79 -25.04 -10.08
N HIS A 576 -44.11 -25.12 -11.38
CA HIS A 576 -43.55 -24.33 -12.46
C HIS A 576 -44.65 -24.07 -13.56
N SER A 577 -44.22 -23.46 -14.67
CA SER A 577 -45.15 -23.03 -15.75
C SER A 577 -46.04 -24.14 -16.29
N ASP A 578 -45.63 -25.41 -16.24
CA ASP A 578 -46.42 -26.52 -16.83
C ASP A 578 -47.37 -27.22 -15.85
N ASN A 579 -47.33 -26.85 -14.54
CA ASN A 579 -48.14 -27.53 -13.53
C ASN A 579 -48.73 -26.59 -12.44
N GLY A 580 -48.54 -25.26 -12.51
CA GLY A 580 -49.13 -24.40 -11.50
C GLY A 580 -48.75 -22.91 -11.53
N LEU A 581 -47.74 -22.50 -12.29
CA LEU A 581 -47.46 -21.08 -12.58
C LEU A 581 -48.06 -20.73 -13.94
N ASP A 582 -49.41 -20.82 -14.08
CA ASP A 582 -50.09 -20.80 -15.34
C ASP A 582 -49.87 -19.47 -16.13
N LEU A 583 -49.61 -18.36 -15.44
CA LEU A 583 -49.42 -17.05 -16.06
C LEU A 583 -47.94 -16.66 -16.22
N TYR A 584 -47.02 -17.58 -15.93
CA TYR A 584 -45.59 -17.30 -16.10
C TYR A 584 -45.21 -17.13 -17.57
N PRO A 585 -44.50 -16.07 -17.96
CA PRO A 585 -44.10 -15.79 -19.37
C PRO A 585 -42.97 -16.73 -19.81
N LYS A 586 -43.31 -18.04 -19.98
CA LYS A 586 -42.32 -19.10 -20.17
C LYS A 586 -41.51 -19.01 -21.45
N ASP A 587 -42.03 -18.38 -22.48
CA ASP A 587 -41.32 -18.27 -23.76
C ASP A 587 -40.24 -17.19 -23.73
N GLU A 588 -40.43 -16.16 -22.91
CA GLU A 588 -39.52 -15.02 -22.75
C GLU A 588 -38.60 -15.26 -21.54
N CYS A 589 -39.10 -15.64 -20.39
CA CYS A 589 -38.36 -15.73 -19.14
C CYS A 589 -37.80 -17.14 -18.84
N ARG A 590 -37.30 -17.87 -19.85
CA ARG A 590 -36.78 -19.25 -19.67
C ARG A 590 -35.47 -19.34 -18.88
N LYS A 591 -34.67 -18.28 -18.93
CA LYS A 591 -33.33 -18.26 -18.36
C LYS A 591 -33.29 -17.27 -17.19
N VAL A 592 -33.47 -17.80 -16.00
CA VAL A 592 -33.41 -17.01 -14.77
C VAL A 592 -31.97 -16.92 -14.31
N ARG A 593 -31.54 -15.67 -13.98
CA ARG A 593 -30.20 -15.39 -13.46
C ARG A 593 -30.17 -15.07 -11.97
N SER A 594 -31.16 -14.32 -11.48
CA SER A 594 -31.26 -13.91 -10.09
C SER A 594 -32.69 -13.92 -9.58
N ILE A 595 -32.85 -14.14 -8.28
CA ILE A 595 -34.13 -14.07 -7.58
C ILE A 595 -33.93 -13.26 -6.30
N TYR A 596 -34.73 -12.24 -6.10
CA TYR A 596 -34.67 -11.37 -4.93
C TYR A 596 -36.07 -11.08 -4.40
N CYS A 597 -36.28 -11.18 -3.10
CA CYS A 597 -37.49 -10.77 -2.42
C CYS A 597 -37.23 -9.42 -1.73
N THR A 598 -37.99 -8.40 -2.11
CA THR A 598 -37.88 -7.07 -1.48
C THR A 598 -38.39 -7.08 -0.06
N SER A 599 -37.99 -6.10 0.74
CA SER A 599 -38.50 -5.86 2.10
C SER A 599 -40.02 -5.66 2.16
N THR A 600 -40.65 -5.33 1.03
CA THR A 600 -42.12 -5.20 0.88
C THR A 600 -42.81 -6.48 0.46
N GLY A 601 -42.09 -7.57 0.20
CA GLY A 601 -42.61 -8.86 -0.21
C GLY A 601 -42.91 -8.99 -1.72
N ILE A 602 -42.29 -8.14 -2.53
CA ILE A 602 -42.35 -8.24 -3.99
C ILE A 602 -41.15 -9.05 -4.45
N MET A 603 -41.40 -10.07 -5.27
CA MET A 603 -40.35 -10.86 -5.92
C MET A 603 -39.86 -10.14 -7.16
N LEU A 604 -38.55 -9.96 -7.29
CA LEU A 604 -37.87 -9.45 -8.46
C LEU A 604 -36.99 -10.58 -9.02
N VAL A 605 -37.22 -10.93 -10.27
CA VAL A 605 -36.53 -12.04 -10.94
C VAL A 605 -35.80 -11.49 -12.18
N GLY A 606 -34.46 -11.54 -12.13
CA GLY A 606 -33.63 -11.20 -13.28
C GLY A 606 -33.58 -12.35 -14.27
N THR A 607 -33.85 -12.04 -15.52
CA THR A 607 -33.79 -12.98 -16.64
C THR A 607 -32.91 -12.45 -17.77
N THR A 608 -32.62 -13.26 -18.77
CA THR A 608 -31.95 -12.78 -20.01
C THR A 608 -32.84 -11.91 -20.89
N ASP A 609 -34.12 -11.82 -20.60
CA ASP A 609 -35.13 -11.14 -21.42
C ASP A 609 -35.88 -10.05 -20.66
N GLY A 610 -35.42 -9.62 -19.51
CA GLY A 610 -35.97 -8.51 -18.74
C GLY A 610 -36.05 -8.80 -17.24
N LEU A 611 -36.65 -7.83 -16.53
CA LEU A 611 -36.91 -7.90 -15.09
C LEU A 611 -38.37 -8.29 -14.87
N LEU A 612 -38.57 -9.45 -14.24
CA LEU A 612 -39.90 -9.94 -13.88
C LEU A 612 -40.21 -9.53 -12.42
N SER A 613 -41.41 -8.98 -12.19
CA SER A 613 -41.88 -8.66 -10.84
C SER A 613 -43.24 -9.28 -10.56
N PHE A 614 -43.44 -9.77 -9.33
CA PHE A 614 -44.73 -10.31 -8.88
C PHE A 614 -44.84 -10.31 -7.33
N SER A 615 -46.06 -10.47 -6.84
CA SER A 615 -46.36 -10.62 -5.41
C SER A 615 -46.48 -12.11 -5.06
N ALA A 616 -45.68 -12.57 -4.10
CA ALA A 616 -45.75 -13.96 -3.58
C ALA A 616 -46.59 -14.07 -2.27
N LYS A 617 -47.48 -13.10 -2.03
CA LYS A 617 -48.34 -13.06 -0.80
C LYS A 617 -49.51 -14.06 -0.81
N THR A 618 -49.61 -14.87 -1.86
CA THR A 618 -50.70 -15.85 -2.03
C THR A 618 -50.14 -17.25 -2.23
N ASP A 619 -50.73 -18.24 -1.61
CA ASP A 619 -50.44 -19.65 -1.83
C ASP A 619 -51.17 -20.20 -3.06
N GLU A 620 -52.00 -19.37 -3.73
CA GLU A 620 -52.64 -19.72 -4.99
C GLU A 620 -51.73 -19.38 -6.19
N TYR A 621 -50.69 -20.18 -6.40
CA TYR A 621 -49.66 -19.97 -7.43
C TYR A 621 -50.22 -19.75 -8.85
N ARG A 622 -51.39 -20.36 -9.20
CA ARG A 622 -52.05 -20.22 -10.48
C ARG A 622 -52.57 -18.80 -10.78
N LYS A 623 -52.73 -17.98 -9.71
CA LYS A 623 -53.30 -16.63 -9.83
C LYS A 623 -52.20 -15.55 -9.77
N ILE A 624 -50.96 -15.91 -9.61
CA ILE A 624 -49.84 -14.94 -9.55
C ILE A 624 -49.77 -14.18 -10.89
N GLN A 625 -49.90 -12.86 -10.81
CA GLN A 625 -49.69 -11.95 -11.93
C GLN A 625 -48.23 -11.62 -12.05
N PHE A 626 -47.63 -11.82 -13.21
CA PHE A 626 -46.26 -11.50 -13.53
C PHE A 626 -46.22 -10.26 -14.41
N ASN A 627 -45.37 -9.28 -14.02
CA ASN A 627 -45.13 -8.05 -14.77
C ASN A 627 -43.71 -8.10 -15.30
N LEU A 628 -43.54 -7.93 -16.62
CA LEU A 628 -42.24 -8.02 -17.27
C LEU A 628 -41.81 -6.65 -17.81
N ASN A 629 -40.65 -6.20 -17.33
CA ASN A 629 -40.04 -4.91 -17.66
C ASN A 629 -38.86 -5.09 -18.62
N HIS A 630 -38.89 -4.39 -19.74
CA HIS A 630 -37.86 -4.45 -20.78
C HIS A 630 -37.10 -3.15 -20.97
N CYS A 631 -35.97 -3.24 -21.67
CA CYS A 631 -35.30 -2.10 -22.27
C CYS A 631 -36.11 -1.58 -23.48
N GLU A 632 -36.57 -0.33 -23.43
CA GLU A 632 -37.39 0.29 -24.44
C GLU A 632 -36.67 1.48 -25.08
N THR A 633 -36.39 1.43 -26.37
CA THR A 633 -35.67 2.50 -27.10
C THR A 633 -36.37 3.87 -27.08
N LYS A 634 -37.69 3.90 -26.86
CA LYS A 634 -38.47 5.13 -26.81
C LYS A 634 -38.67 5.71 -25.41
N ARG A 635 -38.25 5.00 -24.36
CA ARG A 635 -38.42 5.40 -22.97
C ARG A 635 -37.06 5.41 -22.29
N ALA A 636 -36.47 6.61 -22.15
CA ALA A 636 -35.13 6.80 -21.64
C ALA A 636 -34.93 6.31 -20.18
N ASN A 637 -36.00 6.24 -19.38
CA ASN A 637 -36.03 5.74 -18.01
C ASN A 637 -36.50 4.27 -17.91
N SER A 638 -36.55 3.51 -19.00
CA SER A 638 -36.77 2.06 -18.98
C SER A 638 -35.51 1.32 -18.53
N LEU A 639 -35.58 0.00 -18.39
CA LEU A 639 -34.40 -0.84 -18.09
C LEU A 639 -33.29 -0.62 -19.13
N SER A 640 -32.03 -0.53 -18.70
CA SER A 640 -30.90 -0.19 -19.59
C SER A 640 -30.49 -1.34 -20.52
N ASN A 641 -30.77 -2.60 -20.14
CA ASN A 641 -30.53 -3.81 -20.93
C ASN A 641 -31.42 -4.94 -20.41
N ASN A 642 -31.85 -5.85 -21.31
CA ASN A 642 -32.74 -6.95 -20.94
C ASN A 642 -32.06 -8.09 -20.18
N ASP A 643 -30.76 -8.26 -20.31
CA ASP A 643 -30.02 -9.29 -19.57
C ASP A 643 -29.73 -8.80 -18.12
N VAL A 644 -30.66 -9.13 -17.21
CA VAL A 644 -30.59 -8.75 -15.78
C VAL A 644 -29.79 -9.79 -15.01
N ILE A 645 -28.62 -9.40 -14.54
CA ILE A 645 -27.67 -10.27 -13.87
C ILE A 645 -27.98 -10.40 -12.37
N TYR A 646 -28.22 -9.27 -11.70
CA TYR A 646 -28.30 -9.20 -10.25
C TYR A 646 -29.28 -8.16 -9.76
N THR A 647 -29.89 -8.39 -8.63
CA THR A 647 -30.83 -7.48 -7.96
C THR A 647 -30.47 -7.34 -6.51
N PHE A 648 -30.47 -6.12 -6.00
CA PHE A 648 -30.08 -5.80 -4.63
C PHE A 648 -30.98 -4.69 -4.06
N GLU A 649 -31.35 -4.78 -2.79
CA GLU A 649 -32.02 -3.73 -2.02
C GLU A 649 -31.13 -3.31 -0.86
N SER A 650 -30.87 -2.00 -0.75
CA SER A 650 -30.11 -1.43 0.38
C SER A 650 -30.95 -1.39 1.67
N LYS A 651 -30.31 -1.23 2.82
CA LYS A 651 -31.01 -1.05 4.12
C LYS A 651 -31.92 0.20 4.13
N LYS A 652 -31.67 1.16 3.21
CA LYS A 652 -32.54 2.34 3.01
C LYS A 652 -33.76 2.04 2.14
N GLY A 653 -33.88 0.83 1.58
CA GLY A 653 -34.95 0.44 0.68
C GLY A 653 -34.72 0.86 -0.77
N GLU A 654 -33.51 1.30 -1.14
CA GLU A 654 -33.15 1.59 -2.54
C GLU A 654 -32.88 0.28 -3.27
N ILE A 655 -33.52 0.11 -4.43
CA ILE A 655 -33.40 -1.11 -5.23
C ILE A 655 -32.52 -0.83 -6.46
N TYR A 656 -31.49 -1.63 -6.59
CA TYR A 656 -30.53 -1.58 -7.70
C TYR A 656 -30.65 -2.84 -8.56
N ILE A 657 -30.76 -2.66 -9.85
CA ILE A 657 -30.79 -3.74 -10.86
C ILE A 657 -29.51 -3.64 -11.68
N ILE A 658 -28.72 -4.70 -11.68
CA ILE A 658 -27.50 -4.80 -12.50
C ILE A 658 -27.84 -5.50 -13.81
N THR A 659 -27.47 -4.86 -14.92
CA THR A 659 -27.69 -5.39 -16.27
C THR A 659 -26.37 -5.61 -16.98
N HIS A 660 -26.32 -6.59 -17.86
CA HIS A 660 -25.11 -6.92 -18.63
C HIS A 660 -24.70 -5.73 -19.51
N SER A 661 -23.44 -5.28 -19.38
CA SER A 661 -22.81 -4.23 -20.21
C SER A 661 -23.49 -2.85 -20.18
N SER A 662 -24.33 -2.55 -19.18
CA SER A 662 -25.04 -1.26 -19.12
C SER A 662 -25.08 -0.66 -17.72
N GLY A 663 -24.25 -1.15 -16.79
CA GLY A 663 -24.11 -0.64 -15.41
C GLY A 663 -25.30 -0.98 -14.51
N LEU A 664 -25.67 -0.02 -13.66
CA LEU A 664 -26.70 -0.18 -12.63
C LEU A 664 -27.95 0.65 -13.00
N ASN A 665 -29.10 0.11 -12.64
CA ASN A 665 -30.39 0.76 -12.74
C ASN A 665 -30.96 0.95 -11.35
N LEU A 666 -31.02 2.16 -10.83
CA LEU A 666 -31.69 2.51 -9.58
C LEU A 666 -33.18 2.66 -9.82
N VAL A 667 -33.98 1.87 -9.15
CA VAL A 667 -35.44 1.94 -9.26
C VAL A 667 -35.96 3.23 -8.63
N THR A 668 -36.78 3.98 -9.36
CA THR A 668 -37.43 5.21 -8.89
C THR A 668 -38.93 5.08 -8.72
N SER A 669 -39.56 4.07 -9.33
CA SER A 669 -40.98 3.78 -9.19
C SER A 669 -41.33 3.30 -7.78
N LYS A 670 -42.43 3.82 -7.24
CA LYS A 670 -43.02 3.34 -5.98
C LYS A 670 -43.78 2.01 -6.14
N ASN A 671 -44.42 1.81 -7.30
CA ASN A 671 -45.10 0.58 -7.61
C ASN A 671 -44.19 -0.32 -8.47
N LEU A 672 -43.86 -1.49 -7.95
CA LEU A 672 -43.06 -2.49 -8.64
C LEU A 672 -43.89 -3.57 -9.35
N LEU A 673 -45.20 -3.57 -9.13
CA LEU A 673 -46.15 -4.51 -9.77
C LEU A 673 -46.78 -3.87 -11.04
N CYS A 674 -45.90 -3.54 -11.99
CA CYS A 674 -46.30 -2.94 -13.28
C CYS A 674 -45.24 -3.26 -14.37
N ASP A 675 -45.62 -3.10 -15.62
CA ASP A 675 -44.75 -3.39 -16.79
C ASP A 675 -43.92 -2.15 -17.22
N ASN A 676 -43.96 -1.08 -16.45
CA ASN A 676 -43.33 0.19 -16.80
C ASN A 676 -42.58 0.83 -15.60
N ILE A 677 -41.86 0.03 -14.86
CA ILE A 677 -40.95 0.51 -13.81
C ILE A 677 -39.96 1.52 -14.41
N GLU A 678 -39.71 2.59 -13.62
CA GLU A 678 -38.79 3.66 -14.02
C GLU A 678 -37.45 3.52 -13.27
N PHE A 679 -36.37 3.84 -13.98
CA PHE A 679 -35.00 3.70 -13.50
C PHE A 679 -34.18 4.96 -13.75
N VAL A 680 -33.22 5.23 -12.87
CA VAL A 680 -32.07 6.11 -13.11
C VAL A 680 -30.86 5.23 -13.39
N HIS A 681 -30.17 5.54 -14.48
CA HIS A 681 -29.02 4.75 -14.91
C HIS A 681 -27.73 5.30 -14.33
N LEU A 682 -26.93 4.43 -13.73
CA LEU A 682 -25.56 4.68 -13.28
C LEU A 682 -24.62 3.86 -14.16
N ASN A 683 -23.79 4.54 -14.95
CA ASN A 683 -22.89 3.93 -15.93
C ASN A 683 -21.56 4.70 -16.00
N LYS A 684 -20.68 4.33 -16.92
CA LYS A 684 -19.38 4.97 -17.10
C LYS A 684 -19.47 6.47 -17.42
N GLN A 685 -20.54 6.92 -18.08
CA GLN A 685 -20.72 8.33 -18.43
C GLN A 685 -21.00 9.22 -17.20
N ASN A 686 -21.54 8.65 -16.14
CA ASN A 686 -21.87 9.36 -14.91
C ASN A 686 -21.10 8.84 -13.67
N GLY A 687 -19.91 8.25 -13.90
CA GLY A 687 -18.91 8.05 -12.87
C GLY A 687 -18.62 6.62 -12.47
N LEU A 688 -19.32 5.59 -12.97
CA LEU A 688 -18.88 4.21 -12.77
C LEU A 688 -17.56 3.95 -13.54
N PRO A 689 -16.65 3.13 -13.03
CA PRO A 689 -15.40 2.82 -13.71
C PRO A 689 -15.59 1.94 -14.95
N SER A 690 -16.68 1.17 -15.00
CA SER A 690 -17.02 0.26 -16.08
C SER A 690 -18.54 0.06 -16.14
N ASP A 691 -19.05 -0.28 -17.35
CA ASP A 691 -20.44 -0.69 -17.55
C ASP A 691 -20.66 -2.19 -17.28
N MET A 692 -19.57 -2.95 -17.02
CA MET A 692 -19.59 -4.38 -16.71
C MET A 692 -19.59 -4.64 -15.19
N ALA A 693 -20.66 -4.19 -14.51
CA ALA A 693 -20.91 -4.53 -13.13
C ALA A 693 -21.47 -5.96 -13.02
N TYR A 694 -21.07 -6.73 -12.00
CA TYR A 694 -21.52 -8.10 -11.80
C TYR A 694 -22.47 -8.25 -10.61
N THR A 695 -22.01 -7.88 -9.42
CA THR A 695 -22.79 -8.05 -8.19
C THR A 695 -22.54 -6.88 -7.22
N MET A 696 -23.40 -6.77 -6.20
CA MET A 696 -23.39 -5.69 -5.27
C MET A 696 -23.74 -6.19 -3.85
N ILE A 697 -23.14 -5.56 -2.84
CA ILE A 697 -23.45 -5.82 -1.43
C ILE A 697 -23.27 -4.53 -0.62
N GLU A 698 -24.02 -4.39 0.48
CA GLU A 698 -23.90 -3.24 1.38
C GLU A 698 -22.91 -3.51 2.53
N GLY A 699 -22.05 -2.53 2.79
CA GLY A 699 -21.15 -2.49 3.94
C GLY A 699 -21.82 -2.00 5.21
N ASN A 700 -21.02 -1.66 6.24
CA ASN A 700 -21.54 -1.23 7.55
C ASN A 700 -21.95 0.26 7.62
N ARG A 701 -21.41 1.09 6.73
CA ARG A 701 -21.56 2.57 6.75
C ARG A 701 -22.46 3.09 5.63
N ASN A 702 -23.45 2.30 5.19
CA ASN A 702 -24.31 2.56 4.03
C ASN A 702 -23.55 2.71 2.70
N GLU A 703 -22.28 2.28 2.65
CA GLU A 703 -21.56 2.16 1.39
C GLU A 703 -21.96 0.88 0.67
N LEU A 704 -21.97 0.95 -0.65
CA LEU A 704 -22.27 -0.17 -1.53
C LEU A 704 -20.97 -0.65 -2.19
N TRP A 705 -20.70 -1.92 -2.08
CA TRP A 705 -19.56 -2.57 -2.71
C TRP A 705 -20.03 -3.25 -3.99
N ILE A 706 -19.38 -2.91 -5.10
CA ILE A 706 -19.77 -3.36 -6.44
C ILE A 706 -18.60 -4.08 -7.06
N SER A 707 -18.81 -5.28 -7.57
CA SER A 707 -17.77 -6.02 -8.31
C SER A 707 -17.88 -5.74 -9.81
N PHE A 708 -16.71 -5.56 -10.44
CA PHE A 708 -16.52 -5.43 -11.88
C PHE A 708 -15.50 -6.48 -12.33
N GLU A 709 -15.29 -6.65 -13.63
CA GLU A 709 -14.41 -7.68 -14.18
C GLU A 709 -12.96 -7.61 -13.63
N ASP A 710 -12.41 -6.39 -13.47
CA ASP A 710 -11.01 -6.14 -13.11
C ASP A 710 -10.82 -5.36 -11.80
N GLN A 711 -11.92 -5.05 -11.08
CA GLN A 711 -11.87 -4.22 -9.88
C GLN A 711 -13.09 -4.37 -9.00
N ILE A 712 -12.97 -3.86 -7.78
CA ILE A 712 -14.04 -3.75 -6.80
C ILE A 712 -14.18 -2.27 -6.44
N CYS A 713 -15.40 -1.76 -6.36
CA CYS A 713 -15.66 -0.37 -6.05
C CYS A 713 -16.48 -0.21 -4.78
N ARG A 714 -16.14 0.82 -4.02
CA ARG A 714 -16.93 1.33 -2.91
C ARG A 714 -17.69 2.56 -3.39
N TYR A 715 -18.99 2.46 -3.48
CA TYR A 715 -19.90 3.55 -3.87
C TYR A 715 -20.61 4.12 -2.64
N ASN A 716 -20.57 5.42 -2.48
CA ASN A 716 -21.33 6.13 -1.45
C ASN A 716 -22.50 6.86 -2.13
N PRO A 717 -23.76 6.37 -1.98
CA PRO A 717 -24.91 6.99 -2.63
C PRO A 717 -25.19 8.42 -2.15
N ASP A 718 -24.94 8.71 -0.87
CA ASP A 718 -25.21 10.02 -0.27
C ASP A 718 -24.31 11.13 -0.83
N ARG A 719 -23.09 10.77 -1.25
CA ARG A 719 -22.09 11.70 -1.81
C ARG A 719 -21.92 11.58 -3.31
N GLY A 720 -22.45 10.53 -3.90
CA GLY A 720 -22.21 10.18 -5.32
C GLY A 720 -20.75 9.84 -5.61
N SER A 721 -19.94 9.51 -4.58
CA SER A 721 -18.51 9.23 -4.73
C SER A 721 -18.24 7.75 -4.92
N ILE A 722 -17.28 7.43 -5.79
CA ILE A 722 -16.86 6.07 -6.12
C ILE A 722 -15.37 5.94 -5.89
N GLU A 723 -14.97 4.93 -5.12
CA GLU A 723 -13.58 4.55 -4.92
C GLU A 723 -13.33 3.19 -5.56
N SER A 724 -12.36 3.10 -6.46
CA SER A 724 -12.00 1.87 -7.16
C SER A 724 -10.78 1.20 -6.52
N TYR A 725 -10.87 -0.11 -6.31
CA TYR A 725 -9.80 -0.98 -5.83
C TYR A 725 -9.51 -1.98 -6.95
N ASN A 726 -8.39 -1.77 -7.65
CA ASN A 726 -8.01 -2.51 -8.85
C ASN A 726 -6.66 -3.21 -8.67
N ARG A 727 -6.04 -3.68 -9.76
CA ARG A 727 -4.74 -4.36 -9.74
C ARG A 727 -3.61 -3.57 -9.06
N PHE A 728 -3.66 -2.24 -9.08
CA PHE A 728 -2.65 -1.40 -8.45
C PHE A 728 -2.79 -1.36 -6.92
N TYR A 729 -4.02 -1.53 -6.42
CA TYR A 729 -4.28 -1.65 -4.99
C TYR A 729 -3.95 -3.05 -4.44
N PHE A 730 -4.29 -4.09 -5.21
CA PHE A 730 -4.08 -5.48 -4.78
C PHE A 730 -2.76 -6.08 -5.26
N HIS A 731 -1.94 -5.32 -5.99
CA HIS A 731 -0.66 -5.74 -6.57
C HIS A 731 -0.74 -7.07 -7.34
N SER A 732 -1.91 -7.35 -7.91
CA SER A 732 -2.22 -8.55 -8.67
C SER A 732 -3.31 -8.26 -9.70
N HIS A 733 -3.28 -8.97 -10.82
CA HIS A 733 -4.36 -8.93 -11.79
C HIS A 733 -5.61 -9.55 -11.19
N LEU A 734 -6.64 -8.73 -10.94
CA LEU A 734 -7.95 -9.22 -10.56
C LEU A 734 -8.69 -9.70 -11.82
N LEU A 735 -9.17 -10.93 -11.78
CA LEU A 735 -10.15 -11.46 -12.73
C LEU A 735 -11.36 -11.88 -11.90
N VAL A 736 -12.22 -10.90 -11.59
CA VAL A 736 -13.38 -11.10 -10.74
C VAL A 736 -14.43 -11.92 -11.48
N SER A 737 -15.07 -12.83 -10.77
CA SER A 737 -16.13 -13.68 -11.30
C SER A 737 -17.52 -13.03 -11.12
N GLU A 738 -18.51 -13.45 -11.92
CA GLU A 738 -19.93 -13.05 -11.76
C GLU A 738 -20.60 -13.65 -10.49
N ILE A 739 -19.85 -14.38 -9.67
CA ILE A 739 -20.38 -14.98 -8.44
C ILE A 739 -20.70 -13.87 -7.43
N PRO A 740 -21.84 -13.94 -6.73
CA PRO A 740 -22.21 -12.93 -5.74
C PRO A 740 -21.14 -12.70 -4.67
N LEU A 741 -20.94 -11.45 -4.32
CA LEU A 741 -20.13 -11.04 -3.16
C LEU A 741 -20.79 -11.61 -1.89
N VAL A 742 -19.99 -12.16 -0.98
CA VAL A 742 -20.47 -12.78 0.26
C VAL A 742 -19.82 -12.08 1.46
N ARG A 743 -20.60 -11.82 2.52
CA ARG A 743 -20.09 -11.26 3.77
C ARG A 743 -20.07 -12.29 4.88
N ASP A 744 -19.14 -12.07 5.82
CA ASP A 744 -19.13 -12.74 7.11
C ASP A 744 -19.69 -11.83 8.23
N ASP A 745 -19.71 -12.34 9.46
CA ASP A 745 -20.14 -11.62 10.66
C ASP A 745 -19.06 -10.68 11.25
N LYS A 746 -17.80 -10.73 10.75
CA LYS A 746 -16.67 -9.89 11.16
C LYS A 746 -16.48 -8.66 10.27
N ASN A 747 -17.47 -8.32 9.44
CA ASN A 747 -17.37 -7.28 8.40
C ASN A 747 -16.29 -7.56 7.34
N GLY A 748 -16.03 -8.85 7.10
CA GLY A 748 -15.23 -9.31 5.97
C GLY A 748 -16.10 -9.52 4.73
N MET A 749 -15.49 -9.46 3.57
CA MET A 749 -16.12 -9.72 2.28
C MET A 749 -15.28 -10.68 1.46
N TYR A 750 -15.91 -11.72 0.96
CA TYR A 750 -15.31 -12.67 0.04
C TYR A 750 -15.68 -12.31 -1.39
N VAL A 751 -14.68 -12.31 -2.25
CA VAL A 751 -14.81 -12.03 -3.68
C VAL A 751 -14.25 -13.22 -4.45
N ALA A 752 -15.09 -13.87 -5.24
CA ALA A 752 -14.64 -14.94 -6.11
C ALA A 752 -13.89 -14.37 -7.31
N LEU A 753 -12.63 -14.76 -7.46
CA LEU A 753 -11.83 -14.54 -8.65
C LEU A 753 -11.93 -15.74 -9.58
N ASN A 754 -11.28 -15.68 -10.75
CA ASN A 754 -11.34 -16.77 -11.71
C ASN A 754 -10.81 -18.09 -11.11
N ARG A 755 -9.75 -18.06 -10.30
CA ARG A 755 -9.09 -19.25 -9.71
C ARG A 755 -8.82 -19.15 -8.21
N ASP A 756 -9.11 -18.02 -7.58
CA ASP A 756 -8.86 -17.75 -6.18
C ASP A 756 -10.06 -17.08 -5.53
N VAL A 757 -10.09 -17.03 -4.22
CA VAL A 757 -11.02 -16.20 -3.46
C VAL A 757 -10.22 -15.11 -2.74
N LEU A 758 -10.59 -13.87 -2.98
CA LEU A 758 -10.04 -12.71 -2.27
C LEU A 758 -10.93 -12.40 -1.06
N TYR A 759 -10.33 -12.33 0.11
CA TYR A 759 -10.98 -11.88 1.33
C TYR A 759 -10.55 -10.47 1.70
N LEU A 760 -11.51 -9.60 1.97
CA LEU A 760 -11.31 -8.18 2.26
C LEU A 760 -11.82 -7.84 3.65
N HIS A 761 -11.00 -7.13 4.45
CA HIS A 761 -11.44 -6.50 5.69
C HIS A 761 -11.99 -5.11 5.40
N LEU A 762 -13.31 -4.96 5.25
CA LEU A 762 -13.92 -3.72 4.76
C LEU A 762 -13.62 -2.48 5.61
N ASP A 763 -13.46 -2.64 6.91
CA ASP A 763 -13.11 -1.53 7.83
C ASP A 763 -11.66 -1.05 7.69
N LYS A 764 -10.79 -1.89 7.13
CA LYS A 764 -9.36 -1.63 6.96
C LYS A 764 -8.99 -1.19 5.54
N LEU A 765 -9.93 -1.31 4.58
CA LEU A 765 -9.72 -0.90 3.21
C LEU A 765 -9.73 0.62 3.13
N ASN A 766 -8.56 1.21 3.10
CA ASN A 766 -8.36 2.64 2.92
C ASN A 766 -7.28 2.87 1.87
N LYS A 767 -7.50 3.84 1.01
CA LYS A 767 -6.45 4.36 0.14
C LYS A 767 -5.63 5.41 0.89
N SER A 768 -4.41 5.63 0.42
CA SER A 768 -3.56 6.69 0.95
C SER A 768 -4.27 8.04 0.85
N SER A 769 -4.24 8.80 1.95
CA SER A 769 -4.65 10.20 1.99
C SER A 769 -3.50 11.15 1.69
N PHE A 770 -2.36 10.64 1.26
CA PHE A 770 -1.21 11.44 0.87
C PHE A 770 -1.58 12.32 -0.32
N ILE A 771 -1.29 13.62 -0.20
CA ILE A 771 -1.49 14.60 -1.28
C ILE A 771 -0.12 14.85 -1.91
N PRO A 772 0.15 14.27 -3.08
CA PRO A 772 1.44 14.44 -3.74
C PRO A 772 1.60 15.84 -4.31
N HIS A 773 2.84 16.30 -4.35
CA HIS A 773 3.19 17.49 -5.13
C HIS A 773 3.09 17.17 -6.62
N ILE A 774 2.41 18.04 -7.40
CA ILE A 774 2.34 17.90 -8.85
C ILE A 774 3.44 18.77 -9.44
N VAL A 775 4.29 18.15 -10.26
CA VAL A 775 5.42 18.80 -10.92
C VAL A 775 5.27 18.70 -12.44
N PHE A 776 5.74 19.72 -13.15
CA PHE A 776 5.88 19.65 -14.60
C PHE A 776 7.24 19.04 -14.94
N THR A 777 7.25 17.91 -15.62
CA THR A 777 8.47 17.12 -15.83
C THR A 777 9.15 17.41 -17.16
N ASN A 778 8.39 17.78 -18.19
CA ASN A 778 8.92 18.06 -19.50
C ASN A 778 7.98 18.96 -20.33
N ALA A 779 8.57 19.76 -21.23
CA ALA A 779 7.83 20.49 -22.27
C ALA A 779 8.53 20.29 -23.63
N SER A 780 7.78 19.86 -24.64
CA SER A 780 8.29 19.69 -25.99
C SER A 780 7.51 20.51 -27.01
N THR A 781 8.24 21.22 -27.88
CA THR A 781 7.66 21.98 -28.99
C THR A 781 7.95 21.28 -30.33
N GLY A 782 7.09 21.47 -31.32
CA GLY A 782 7.16 20.76 -32.61
C GLY A 782 8.42 20.96 -33.45
N LYS A 783 9.37 21.79 -33.01
CA LYS A 783 10.64 22.02 -33.71
C LYS A 783 11.80 21.12 -33.23
N ASN A 784 11.71 20.59 -32.05
CA ASN A 784 12.80 19.80 -31.45
C ASN A 784 12.65 18.32 -31.82
N ASN A 785 13.06 17.96 -33.02
CA ASN A 785 13.10 16.56 -33.50
C ASN A 785 14.36 15.80 -33.03
N LYS A 786 15.19 16.35 -32.14
CA LYS A 786 16.28 15.62 -31.52
C LYS A 786 15.81 15.03 -30.18
N MET A 787 15.91 13.74 -30.06
CA MET A 787 15.63 12.97 -28.86
C MET A 787 16.51 13.57 -27.72
N GLY A 788 15.86 14.29 -26.77
CA GLY A 788 16.56 14.92 -25.64
C GLY A 788 16.45 16.44 -25.52
N ASP A 789 16.03 17.20 -26.52
CA ASP A 789 15.80 18.64 -26.39
C ASP A 789 14.44 18.94 -25.77
N SER A 790 14.39 19.04 -24.44
CA SER A 790 13.25 19.62 -23.70
C SER A 790 13.48 21.12 -23.51
N SER A 791 12.44 21.92 -23.69
CA SER A 791 12.50 23.32 -23.28
C SER A 791 12.46 23.40 -21.76
N PRO A 792 13.42 24.01 -21.08
CA PRO A 792 13.40 24.11 -19.63
C PRO A 792 12.20 24.92 -19.17
N ILE A 793 11.50 24.41 -18.18
CA ILE A 793 10.45 25.13 -17.45
C ILE A 793 11.17 25.84 -16.30
N VAL A 794 11.50 27.11 -16.48
CA VAL A 794 12.17 27.92 -15.45
C VAL A 794 11.09 28.68 -14.67
N ASP A 795 11.14 28.61 -13.34
CA ASP A 795 10.18 29.27 -12.43
C ASP A 795 8.71 29.00 -12.80
N GLN A 796 8.41 27.74 -13.18
CA GLN A 796 7.08 27.30 -13.64
C GLN A 796 6.56 28.08 -14.86
N THR A 797 7.43 28.73 -15.63
CA THR A 797 7.08 29.51 -16.81
C THR A 797 7.72 28.92 -18.06
N LEU A 798 6.93 28.68 -19.09
CA LEU A 798 7.38 28.27 -20.40
C LEU A 798 7.12 29.40 -21.39
N THR A 799 8.21 29.93 -21.99
CA THR A 799 8.11 30.94 -23.04
C THR A 799 8.21 30.28 -24.42
N LEU A 800 7.20 30.49 -25.25
CA LEU A 800 7.11 29.93 -26.60
C LEU A 800 7.40 31.03 -27.64
N GLU A 801 8.13 30.66 -28.69
CA GLU A 801 8.35 31.54 -29.83
C GLU A 801 7.10 31.61 -30.74
N LYS A 802 7.02 32.66 -31.58
CA LYS A 802 5.89 32.94 -32.46
C LYS A 802 5.47 31.74 -33.34
N ASN A 803 6.40 30.84 -33.65
CA ASN A 803 6.18 29.66 -34.51
C ASN A 803 5.96 28.38 -33.71
N GLU A 804 6.03 28.42 -32.37
CA GLU A 804 5.87 27.26 -31.47
C GLU A 804 4.46 27.24 -30.88
N ARG A 805 3.47 27.00 -31.71
CA ARG A 805 2.05 27.01 -31.33
C ARG A 805 1.52 25.69 -30.83
N ASN A 806 2.31 24.63 -30.95
CA ASN A 806 1.97 23.30 -30.49
C ASN A 806 2.98 22.90 -29.43
N VAL A 807 2.49 22.59 -28.24
CA VAL A 807 3.33 22.16 -27.11
C VAL A 807 2.70 20.96 -26.42
N SER A 808 3.53 19.98 -26.07
CA SER A 808 3.16 18.89 -25.20
C SER A 808 3.87 19.07 -23.87
N ILE A 809 3.11 19.13 -22.79
CA ILE A 809 3.62 19.33 -21.42
C ILE A 809 3.31 18.06 -20.64
N THR A 810 4.33 17.42 -20.09
CA THR A 810 4.20 16.29 -19.18
C THR A 810 4.28 16.74 -17.74
N PHE A 811 3.55 16.06 -16.88
CA PHE A 811 3.48 16.33 -15.46
C PHE A 811 3.36 15.05 -14.67
N ALA A 812 3.78 15.07 -13.43
CA ALA A 812 3.71 13.95 -12.52
C ALA A 812 3.25 14.41 -11.13
N ALA A 813 2.37 13.66 -10.52
CA ALA A 813 2.13 13.74 -9.08
C ALA A 813 3.06 12.73 -8.40
N LEU A 814 3.95 13.22 -7.54
CA LEU A 814 5.03 12.41 -6.97
C LEU A 814 4.52 11.50 -5.83
N ASP A 815 3.64 10.57 -6.21
CA ASP A 815 3.17 9.46 -5.37
C ASP A 815 3.66 8.15 -5.95
N PHE A 816 4.82 7.68 -5.50
CA PHE A 816 5.47 6.50 -6.05
C PHE A 816 4.71 5.21 -5.80
N ALA A 817 4.03 5.11 -4.64
CA ALA A 817 3.21 3.95 -4.30
C ALA A 817 1.98 3.85 -5.21
N ALA A 818 1.37 4.98 -5.57
CA ALA A 818 0.15 5.04 -6.36
C ALA A 818 0.35 5.50 -7.82
N SER A 819 1.59 5.65 -8.32
CA SER A 819 1.89 6.24 -9.64
C SER A 819 1.09 5.63 -10.79
N GLY A 820 0.88 4.32 -10.81
CA GLY A 820 0.05 3.63 -11.82
C GLY A 820 -1.46 3.79 -11.66
N ASN A 821 -1.95 4.41 -10.58
CA ASN A 821 -3.37 4.54 -10.25
C ASN A 821 -3.85 6.00 -10.18
N LEU A 822 -2.99 6.95 -10.49
CA LEU A 822 -3.32 8.36 -10.48
C LEU A 822 -4.05 8.74 -11.78
N GLN A 823 -5.19 9.39 -11.63
CA GLN A 823 -5.92 9.98 -12.75
C GLN A 823 -5.69 11.48 -12.77
N TYR A 824 -5.59 12.04 -13.97
CA TYR A 824 -5.30 13.44 -14.17
C TYR A 824 -6.38 14.14 -14.95
N ALA A 825 -6.51 15.43 -14.67
CA ALA A 825 -7.25 16.36 -15.51
C ALA A 825 -6.46 17.69 -15.61
N TYR A 826 -6.56 18.34 -16.75
CA TYR A 826 -5.97 19.65 -16.96
C TYR A 826 -6.98 20.61 -17.59
N ARG A 827 -6.74 21.90 -17.43
CA ARG A 827 -7.42 22.95 -18.18
C ARG A 827 -6.51 24.15 -18.44
N LEU A 828 -6.71 24.81 -19.55
CA LEU A 828 -6.08 26.09 -19.84
C LEU A 828 -7.01 27.20 -19.35
N LYS A 829 -6.62 27.86 -18.24
CA LYS A 829 -7.44 28.92 -17.62
C LYS A 829 -7.79 30.02 -18.64
N ASN A 830 -9.02 30.50 -18.59
CA ASN A 830 -9.59 31.48 -19.51
C ASN A 830 -9.84 31.01 -20.96
N ILE A 831 -9.50 29.76 -21.32
CA ILE A 831 -9.85 29.14 -22.61
C ILE A 831 -10.84 28.00 -22.38
N ASP A 832 -10.47 27.04 -21.54
CA ASP A 832 -11.31 25.86 -21.26
C ASP A 832 -12.38 26.23 -20.22
N LYS A 833 -13.64 25.93 -20.51
CA LYS A 833 -14.76 26.08 -19.57
C LYS A 833 -14.77 24.98 -18.53
N GLU A 834 -14.36 23.78 -18.92
CA GLU A 834 -14.39 22.57 -18.10
C GLU A 834 -13.01 21.90 -18.04
N TRP A 835 -12.85 20.95 -17.13
CA TRP A 835 -11.64 20.16 -17.02
C TRP A 835 -11.57 19.08 -18.10
N ASN A 836 -10.44 18.99 -18.77
CA ASN A 836 -10.12 17.92 -19.71
C ASN A 836 -9.62 16.71 -18.90
N CYS A 837 -10.51 15.73 -18.66
CA CYS A 837 -10.15 14.50 -17.95
C CYS A 837 -9.41 13.55 -18.89
N ILE A 838 -8.16 13.21 -18.58
CA ILE A 838 -7.29 12.36 -19.41
C ILE A 838 -7.03 10.97 -18.81
N GLY A 839 -7.73 10.66 -17.71
CA GLY A 839 -7.56 9.37 -17.02
C GLY A 839 -6.14 9.18 -16.50
N TYR A 840 -5.51 8.05 -16.78
CA TYR A 840 -4.15 7.72 -16.34
C TYR A 840 -3.04 8.39 -17.19
N GLY A 841 -3.40 9.12 -18.25
CA GLY A 841 -2.45 9.90 -19.02
C GLY A 841 -1.92 11.08 -18.19
N HIS A 842 -0.63 11.41 -18.33
CA HIS A 842 0.06 12.44 -17.58
C HIS A 842 0.70 13.50 -18.50
N SER A 843 0.07 13.77 -19.65
CA SER A 843 0.51 14.81 -20.59
C SER A 843 -0.67 15.61 -21.16
N ALA A 844 -0.45 16.91 -21.29
CA ALA A 844 -1.36 17.84 -21.96
C ALA A 844 -0.80 18.22 -23.34
N SER A 845 -1.53 17.93 -24.41
CA SER A 845 -1.18 18.34 -25.77
C SER A 845 -1.99 19.58 -26.13
N LEU A 846 -1.34 20.73 -26.18
CA LEU A 846 -1.93 22.02 -26.52
C LEU A 846 -1.61 22.34 -27.98
N VAL A 847 -2.64 22.44 -28.80
CA VAL A 847 -2.49 22.59 -30.25
C VAL A 847 -3.02 23.96 -30.70
N ASN A 848 -2.24 24.62 -31.55
CA ASN A 848 -2.60 25.89 -32.16
C ASN A 848 -2.89 27.01 -31.14
N LEU A 849 -2.03 27.14 -30.10
CA LEU A 849 -2.15 28.17 -29.09
C LEU A 849 -2.17 29.57 -29.74
N PRO A 850 -3.09 30.47 -29.37
CA PRO A 850 -3.07 31.86 -29.78
C PRO A 850 -1.89 32.59 -29.04
N ALA A 851 -1.56 33.80 -29.51
CA ALA A 851 -0.59 34.64 -28.80
C ALA A 851 -1.22 35.20 -27.50
N GLY A 852 -0.48 35.18 -26.39
CA GLY A 852 -0.94 35.68 -25.08
C GLY A 852 -0.37 34.87 -23.92
N ASP A 853 -0.71 35.28 -22.72
CA ASP A 853 -0.31 34.63 -21.48
C ASP A 853 -1.44 33.68 -21.03
N PHE A 854 -1.08 32.44 -20.76
CA PHE A 854 -2.01 31.38 -20.34
C PHE A 854 -1.51 30.69 -19.08
N VAL A 855 -2.44 30.16 -18.29
CA VAL A 855 -2.14 29.35 -17.11
C VAL A 855 -2.68 27.93 -17.36
N LEU A 856 -1.78 26.96 -17.39
CA LEU A 856 -2.14 25.55 -17.39
C LEU A 856 -2.34 25.09 -15.94
N GLU A 857 -3.56 24.69 -15.62
CA GLU A 857 -3.89 24.09 -14.32
C GLU A 857 -3.98 22.57 -14.48
N VAL A 858 -3.35 21.84 -13.55
CA VAL A 858 -3.38 20.38 -13.51
C VAL A 858 -3.85 19.92 -12.14
N LYS A 859 -4.65 18.88 -12.11
CA LYS A 859 -5.04 18.18 -10.89
C LYS A 859 -4.91 16.67 -11.05
N SER A 860 -4.68 15.97 -9.94
CA SER A 860 -4.63 14.51 -9.92
C SER A 860 -5.52 13.97 -8.80
N THR A 861 -5.94 12.72 -8.93
CA THR A 861 -6.66 11.99 -7.90
C THR A 861 -6.30 10.51 -7.92
N ASN A 862 -6.23 9.89 -6.74
CA ASN A 862 -6.16 8.43 -6.58
C ASN A 862 -7.55 7.81 -6.35
N GLY A 863 -8.64 8.60 -6.58
CA GLY A 863 -10.03 8.22 -6.35
C GLY A 863 -10.52 8.46 -4.91
N VAL A 864 -9.74 9.13 -4.06
CA VAL A 864 -10.12 9.53 -2.69
C VAL A 864 -10.10 11.05 -2.51
N VAL A 865 -9.12 11.71 -3.12
CA VAL A 865 -8.89 13.17 -3.00
C VAL A 865 -9.01 13.81 -4.37
#